data_e8388d3f045fb9ea1840d778fc44d3d9
#
_entry.id   e8388d3f045fb9ea1840d778fc44d3d9
#
_cell.length_a   1.000
_cell.length_b   1.000
_cell.length_c   1.000
_cell.angle_alpha   90.00
_cell.angle_beta   90.00
_cell.angle_gamma   90.00
#
_symmetry.space_group_name_H-M   'P 1'
#
loop_
_entity.id
_entity.type
_entity.pdbx_description
1 polymer ?
#
loop_
_entity_poly.entity_id
_entity_poly.type
_entity_poly.pdbx_seq_one_letter_code
_entity_poly.pdbx_strand_id
1 'polypeptide(L)'
;MPLLRRLFLALLLLVAAPAWAVGDSSWFYKHTDIPPDPAWTFGTLPNGLRYAVRRNSVPEGQVSVRLRIDAGSLHEAEKERGWAHFIEHMAFRGTKNFGDGEARETWQRLGASFGSDTNASTEPTQTVYMLDLPHADRASLDTSLRVLADMADTAVFDPKIVDAERGVVLSEYGRRTELSVKLREMMMPLFFGGLKYAERDTIGTEATLKAADAAGLRAFYERWYRPERATLVMVGDADPKLMEELIAARFGGWKASGPTPREPDYGRPADVAERTAAIAYPGSPHFATLSWIRPYRALPPSKARERRDLARTLGRRILNRRLEAKARGESAFLNAQVQADNEVNVADYTQVSVMAKEGRWQEALKEAYAILADALKAPPSQAEIDRELENIRTAGRAAVQGDPTQRSQARAGRLIAALDGNSVISTAQVQLALFEELAPSMTPQAVEAGMKDMFSGSGPRLAMLSPAPVMGLPQALAAAEAAAPAARQAERRVSLDDLPPLGPPGREVSRERIADLDATIVRFANGSSLVFKQTGYEKGSVNVSLRFGRGMAALPADRKSPAWMAPLLGSTGVGPFDLDGLERLLTGRRMSMSFDMDDEALILRGSTRAEELQDQLRLLATKIVAPHFDPALFQRSKIAALESYDLAFSSAASRMGREFGAVARGNDPRWKPFEKIEIERLRAEDFEAFMKPLLAAGPIEAVIVGDVDLENAVAAMLKTVAALPRRAEVQVPPESLRVRPPQASKVPIRFTHQGDPNQAYAAVGWTTFGGTQGRRERRALSLAANLAQARLLERLRDLEGASYSPSATVQTSFQFPEWGFFFAGSEIRPERADLFFRLAREIVAELAARPASADEWQRAINPVVTGIERRLKTNAYWAGAMEDWSREPWLIEHARTYLADYRSLTPEEVRSAVAKWVADEGDWSILVLPAKTANSVD
;
A
#
# COMPACT_ATOMS: atom_id res chain seq x y z
N MET A 1 -50.14 28.27 39.86
CA MET A 1 -48.79 28.10 39.31
C MET A 1 -48.13 26.73 39.50
N PRO A 2 -48.82 25.60 39.65
CA PRO A 2 -48.17 24.26 39.62
C PRO A 2 -48.28 23.55 38.27
N LEU A 3 -49.16 24.00 37.34
CA LEU A 3 -49.27 23.33 36.01
C LEU A 3 -48.18 23.70 35.02
N LEU A 4 -47.63 24.93 35.06
CA LEU A 4 -46.53 25.36 34.17
C LEU A 4 -45.19 24.69 34.52
N ARG A 5 -44.97 24.31 35.78
CA ARG A 5 -43.75 23.60 36.21
C ARG A 5 -43.74 22.12 35.78
N ARG A 6 -44.88 21.50 35.60
CA ARG A 6 -45.01 20.12 35.12
C ARG A 6 -44.88 20.02 33.58
N LEU A 7 -45.32 21.06 32.85
CA LEU A 7 -45.10 21.15 31.40
C LEU A 7 -43.61 21.41 31.05
N PHE A 8 -42.91 22.19 31.88
CA PHE A 8 -41.47 22.44 31.64
C PHE A 8 -40.58 21.23 31.97
N LEU A 9 -40.97 20.39 32.96
CA LEU A 9 -40.26 19.12 33.21
C LEU A 9 -40.61 18.03 32.17
N ALA A 10 -41.78 18.06 31.57
CA ALA A 10 -42.14 17.15 30.48
C ALA A 10 -41.49 17.52 29.14
N LEU A 11 -41.18 18.83 28.91
CA LEU A 11 -40.44 19.29 27.73
C LEU A 11 -38.92 19.07 27.83
N LEU A 12 -38.39 18.96 29.04
CA LEU A 12 -36.96 18.62 29.28
C LEU A 12 -36.66 17.12 29.16
N LEU A 13 -37.68 16.26 29.12
CA LEU A 13 -37.54 14.82 28.89
C LEU A 13 -37.67 14.43 27.40
N LEU A 14 -37.94 15.41 26.52
CA LEU A 14 -38.09 15.16 25.07
C LEU A 14 -36.90 15.63 24.20
N VAL A 15 -35.81 16.07 24.85
CA VAL A 15 -34.55 16.38 24.14
C VAL A 15 -33.39 15.50 24.68
N ALA A 16 -33.69 14.27 25.05
CA ALA A 16 -32.69 13.23 24.99
C ALA A 16 -32.64 12.76 23.54
N ALA A 17 -31.72 13.30 22.76
CA ALA A 17 -31.32 12.67 21.49
C ALA A 17 -31.06 11.20 21.82
N PRO A 18 -31.64 10.23 21.10
CA PRO A 18 -31.32 8.85 21.35
C PRO A 18 -29.80 8.69 21.08
N ALA A 19 -29.06 8.38 22.14
CA ALA A 19 -27.78 7.72 21.93
C ALA A 19 -28.15 6.49 21.12
N TRP A 20 -27.68 6.43 19.89
CA TRP A 20 -27.83 5.26 19.06
C TRP A 20 -27.14 4.12 19.82
N ALA A 21 -27.94 3.27 20.45
CA ALA A 21 -27.45 2.05 21.04
C ALA A 21 -26.84 1.23 19.90
N VAL A 22 -25.56 1.03 19.95
CA VAL A 22 -24.89 -0.02 19.19
C VAL A 22 -25.53 -1.31 19.65
N GLY A 23 -26.40 -1.89 18.83
CA GLY A 23 -27.24 -3.05 19.20
C GLY A 23 -28.52 -3.20 18.38
N ASP A 24 -28.85 -2.21 17.53
CA ASP A 24 -29.92 -2.39 16.56
C ASP A 24 -29.43 -3.29 15.41
N SER A 25 -29.96 -4.52 15.35
CA SER A 25 -29.70 -5.49 14.26
C SER A 25 -30.22 -5.05 12.90
N SER A 26 -30.80 -3.85 12.78
CA SER A 26 -31.26 -3.30 11.51
C SER A 26 -30.09 -2.75 10.69
N TRP A 27 -30.12 -2.97 9.38
CA TRP A 27 -29.15 -2.40 8.47
C TRP A 27 -29.32 -0.87 8.41
N PHE A 28 -28.23 -0.13 8.61
CA PHE A 28 -28.19 1.35 8.79
C PHE A 28 -28.81 2.16 7.63
N TYR A 29 -28.86 1.60 6.42
CA TYR A 29 -29.44 2.27 5.24
C TYR A 29 -30.97 2.20 5.12
N LYS A 30 -31.68 1.59 6.03
CA LYS A 30 -33.15 1.50 5.98
C LYS A 30 -33.87 2.86 6.04
N HIS A 31 -33.18 3.91 6.47
CA HIS A 31 -33.73 5.26 6.65
C HIS A 31 -32.93 6.33 5.88
N THR A 32 -32.43 6.01 4.69
CA THR A 32 -31.68 6.92 3.82
C THR A 32 -32.49 7.35 2.61
N ASP A 33 -32.21 8.54 2.10
CA ASP A 33 -32.71 9.04 0.82
C ASP A 33 -31.78 8.74 -0.37
N ILE A 34 -30.71 7.93 -0.12
CA ILE A 34 -29.76 7.46 -1.13
C ILE A 34 -30.10 6.00 -1.48
N PRO A 35 -30.38 5.68 -2.76
CA PRO A 35 -30.68 4.32 -3.16
C PRO A 35 -29.50 3.36 -2.91
N PRO A 36 -29.70 2.25 -2.15
CA PRO A 36 -28.69 1.21 -2.01
C PRO A 36 -28.52 0.44 -3.33
N ASP A 37 -27.36 -0.21 -3.50
CA ASP A 37 -27.11 -1.07 -4.64
C ASP A 37 -27.98 -2.35 -4.58
N PRO A 38 -28.90 -2.56 -5.53
CA PRO A 38 -29.86 -3.67 -5.51
C PRO A 38 -29.21 -5.04 -5.76
N ALA A 39 -27.94 -5.10 -6.16
CA ALA A 39 -27.24 -6.36 -6.37
C ALA A 39 -26.78 -7.03 -5.06
N TRP A 40 -26.92 -6.36 -3.93
CA TRP A 40 -26.67 -6.92 -2.62
C TRP A 40 -27.93 -7.53 -2.01
N THR A 41 -27.80 -8.73 -1.45
CA THR A 41 -28.78 -9.32 -0.55
C THR A 41 -28.27 -9.18 0.89
N PHE A 42 -29.06 -8.55 1.74
CA PHE A 42 -28.76 -8.33 3.14
C PHE A 42 -29.72 -9.12 4.01
N GLY A 43 -29.22 -9.83 5.00
CA GLY A 43 -30.01 -10.62 5.93
C GLY A 43 -29.47 -10.63 7.34
N THR A 44 -30.26 -11.22 8.24
CA THR A 44 -29.89 -11.47 9.63
C THR A 44 -30.38 -12.88 10.00
N LEU A 45 -29.49 -13.71 10.55
CA LEU A 45 -29.83 -15.04 11.04
C LEU A 45 -30.62 -14.94 12.36
N PRO A 46 -31.37 -15.98 12.77
CA PRO A 46 -32.10 -15.99 14.02
C PRO A 46 -31.25 -15.75 15.28
N ASN A 47 -29.94 -16.05 15.24
CA ASN A 47 -29.00 -15.80 16.33
C ASN A 47 -28.44 -14.37 16.33
N GLY A 48 -28.86 -13.50 15.40
CA GLY A 48 -28.43 -12.09 15.32
C GLY A 48 -27.26 -11.82 14.36
N LEU A 49 -26.58 -12.85 13.82
CA LEU A 49 -25.52 -12.64 12.84
C LEU A 49 -26.07 -11.95 11.58
N ARG A 50 -25.47 -10.83 11.20
CA ARG A 50 -25.80 -10.12 9.97
C ARG A 50 -24.99 -10.69 8.80
N TYR A 51 -25.57 -10.73 7.62
CA TYR A 51 -24.82 -11.10 6.42
C TYR A 51 -25.19 -10.24 5.22
N ALA A 52 -24.22 -10.12 4.31
CA ALA A 52 -24.42 -9.49 3.02
C ALA A 52 -23.77 -10.34 1.94
N VAL A 53 -24.56 -10.71 0.92
CA VAL A 53 -24.08 -11.53 -0.19
C VAL A 53 -24.31 -10.82 -1.52
N ARG A 54 -23.37 -11.02 -2.48
CA ARG A 54 -23.44 -10.45 -3.81
C ARG A 54 -22.80 -11.38 -4.82
N ARG A 55 -23.50 -11.69 -5.92
CA ARG A 55 -22.86 -12.33 -7.08
C ARG A 55 -21.96 -11.35 -7.80
N ASN A 56 -20.73 -11.76 -8.10
CA ASN A 56 -19.75 -11.01 -8.88
C ASN A 56 -18.73 -11.97 -9.52
N SER A 57 -18.72 -12.08 -10.84
CA SER A 57 -17.87 -13.02 -11.58
C SER A 57 -16.51 -12.40 -11.97
N VAL A 58 -15.98 -11.48 -11.15
CA VAL A 58 -14.67 -10.85 -11.39
C VAL A 58 -13.79 -10.98 -10.14
N PRO A 59 -12.76 -11.85 -10.19
CA PRO A 59 -12.49 -12.85 -11.21
C PRO A 59 -13.52 -13.99 -11.21
N GLU A 60 -13.70 -14.61 -12.39
CA GLU A 60 -14.56 -15.79 -12.56
C GLU A 60 -14.09 -16.94 -11.65
N GLY A 61 -15.04 -17.65 -11.05
CA GLY A 61 -14.79 -18.81 -10.20
C GLY A 61 -14.21 -18.48 -8.82
N GLN A 62 -14.17 -17.21 -8.38
CA GLN A 62 -13.60 -16.81 -7.09
C GLN A 62 -14.65 -16.18 -6.16
N VAL A 63 -14.40 -16.30 -4.84
CA VAL A 63 -15.25 -15.68 -3.79
C VAL A 63 -14.40 -15.02 -2.73
N SER A 64 -14.71 -13.77 -2.39
CA SER A 64 -14.13 -13.04 -1.28
C SER A 64 -15.07 -13.10 -0.08
N VAL A 65 -14.54 -13.51 1.07
CA VAL A 65 -15.26 -13.60 2.33
C VAL A 65 -14.61 -12.66 3.35
N ARG A 66 -15.44 -11.92 4.09
CA ARG A 66 -15.00 -11.09 5.21
C ARG A 66 -15.90 -11.40 6.41
N LEU A 67 -15.28 -11.82 7.51
CA LEU A 67 -15.95 -11.97 8.80
C LEU A 67 -15.50 -10.80 9.68
N ARG A 68 -16.40 -9.88 9.96
CA ARG A 68 -16.19 -8.76 10.87
C ARG A 68 -16.79 -9.09 12.23
N ILE A 69 -16.02 -8.88 13.28
CA ILE A 69 -16.47 -8.88 14.67
C ILE A 69 -16.40 -7.42 15.17
N ASP A 70 -17.51 -6.89 15.68
CA ASP A 70 -17.59 -5.53 16.24
C ASP A 70 -16.92 -5.50 17.63
N ALA A 71 -15.63 -5.80 17.68
CA ALA A 71 -14.78 -5.76 18.85
C ALA A 71 -13.32 -5.50 18.44
N GLY A 72 -12.65 -4.61 19.13
CA GLY A 72 -11.24 -4.23 18.92
C GLY A 72 -10.65 -3.63 20.19
N SER A 73 -9.56 -2.87 20.08
CA SER A 73 -8.80 -2.39 21.26
C SER A 73 -9.60 -1.45 22.18
N LEU A 74 -10.64 -0.76 21.69
CA LEU A 74 -11.52 0.06 22.53
C LEU A 74 -12.45 -0.77 23.44
N HIS A 75 -12.58 -2.06 23.17
CA HIS A 75 -13.38 -2.98 24.00
C HIS A 75 -12.58 -3.58 25.18
N GLU A 76 -11.26 -3.33 25.20
CA GLU A 76 -10.35 -3.84 26.24
C GLU A 76 -10.45 -3.05 27.54
N ALA A 77 -10.42 -3.75 28.67
CA ALA A 77 -10.15 -3.17 29.98
C ALA A 77 -8.66 -2.81 30.10
N GLU A 78 -8.28 -2.09 31.16
CA GLU A 78 -6.89 -1.64 31.34
C GLU A 78 -5.87 -2.79 31.33
N LYS A 79 -6.19 -3.90 32.00
CA LYS A 79 -5.34 -5.10 32.05
C LYS A 79 -5.37 -5.95 30.78
N GLU A 80 -6.28 -5.65 29.86
CA GLU A 80 -6.53 -6.43 28.64
C GLU A 80 -5.92 -5.78 27.38
N ARG A 81 -5.14 -4.71 27.53
CA ARG A 81 -4.55 -4.01 26.40
C ARG A 81 -3.78 -4.96 25.48
N GLY A 82 -4.15 -5.01 24.19
CA GLY A 82 -3.57 -5.87 23.16
C GLY A 82 -4.21 -7.27 23.09
N TRP A 83 -5.24 -7.56 23.89
CA TRP A 83 -5.87 -8.89 23.87
C TRP A 83 -6.76 -9.10 22.65
N ALA A 84 -7.38 -8.06 22.10
CA ALA A 84 -8.15 -8.16 20.86
C ALA A 84 -7.26 -8.63 19.71
N HIS A 85 -6.07 -8.04 19.58
CA HIS A 85 -5.07 -8.44 18.59
C HIS A 85 -4.48 -9.83 18.88
N PHE A 86 -4.20 -10.14 20.14
CA PHE A 86 -3.71 -11.47 20.50
C PHE A 86 -4.74 -12.57 20.15
N ILE A 87 -6.04 -12.31 20.33
CA ILE A 87 -7.10 -13.24 19.96
C ILE A 87 -7.21 -13.41 18.44
N GLU A 88 -6.97 -12.34 17.68
CA GLU A 88 -6.85 -12.43 16.22
C GLU A 88 -5.82 -13.49 15.82
N HIS A 89 -4.62 -13.49 16.42
CA HIS A 89 -3.59 -14.50 16.23
C HIS A 89 -4.07 -15.89 16.66
N MET A 90 -4.65 -15.99 17.85
CA MET A 90 -5.10 -17.27 18.40
C MET A 90 -6.18 -17.94 17.55
N ALA A 91 -7.01 -17.19 16.83
CA ALA A 91 -8.02 -17.73 15.94
C ALA A 91 -7.44 -18.59 14.81
N PHE A 92 -6.19 -18.34 14.39
CA PHE A 92 -5.48 -19.16 13.41
C PHE A 92 -4.73 -20.34 14.00
N ARG A 93 -4.54 -20.39 15.34
CA ARG A 93 -3.72 -21.40 16.00
C ARG A 93 -4.47 -22.70 16.27
N GLY A 94 -5.78 -22.65 16.37
CA GLY A 94 -6.58 -23.87 16.50
C GLY A 94 -8.01 -23.62 16.95
N THR A 95 -8.88 -24.54 16.59
CA THR A 95 -10.29 -24.56 16.97
C THR A 95 -10.68 -25.96 17.42
N LYS A 96 -11.92 -26.15 17.84
CA LYS A 96 -12.42 -27.49 18.25
C LYS A 96 -12.25 -28.55 17.17
N ASN A 97 -12.40 -28.19 15.90
CA ASN A 97 -12.43 -29.13 14.77
C ASN A 97 -11.17 -29.04 13.88
N PHE A 98 -10.33 -28.06 14.07
CA PHE A 98 -9.09 -27.84 13.30
C PHE A 98 -7.92 -27.66 14.29
N GLY A 99 -6.89 -28.48 14.14
CA GLY A 99 -5.68 -28.41 14.95
C GLY A 99 -4.88 -27.13 14.73
N ASP A 100 -3.76 -27.02 15.49
CA ASP A 100 -2.86 -25.86 15.37
C ASP A 100 -2.30 -25.70 13.96
N GLY A 101 -2.56 -24.54 13.33
CA GLY A 101 -2.15 -24.24 11.95
C GLY A 101 -2.99 -24.90 10.85
N GLU A 102 -3.88 -25.84 11.16
CA GLU A 102 -4.65 -26.61 10.16
C GLU A 102 -5.61 -25.74 9.34
N ALA A 103 -6.12 -24.63 9.88
CA ALA A 103 -6.92 -23.65 9.15
C ALA A 103 -6.13 -23.08 7.96
N ARG A 104 -4.91 -22.64 8.20
CA ARG A 104 -3.99 -22.11 7.18
C ARG A 104 -3.66 -23.16 6.13
N GLU A 105 -3.30 -24.36 6.55
CA GLU A 105 -2.98 -25.47 5.65
C GLU A 105 -4.17 -25.86 4.76
N THR A 106 -5.38 -25.87 5.33
CA THR A 106 -6.62 -26.16 4.60
C THR A 106 -6.82 -25.17 3.47
N TRP A 107 -6.68 -23.89 3.72
CA TRP A 107 -6.80 -22.87 2.67
C TRP A 107 -5.67 -22.92 1.65
N GLN A 108 -4.44 -23.25 2.06
CA GLN A 108 -3.33 -23.47 1.12
C GLN A 108 -3.60 -24.66 0.17
N ARG A 109 -4.16 -25.77 0.69
CA ARG A 109 -4.60 -26.90 -0.17
C ARG A 109 -5.67 -26.48 -1.17
N LEU A 110 -6.56 -25.55 -0.78
CA LEU A 110 -7.55 -24.94 -1.67
C LEU A 110 -6.96 -23.86 -2.61
N GLY A 111 -5.65 -23.61 -2.56
CA GLY A 111 -4.96 -22.67 -3.45
C GLY A 111 -4.95 -21.22 -2.98
N ALA A 112 -5.35 -20.93 -1.76
CA ALA A 112 -5.23 -19.59 -1.17
C ALA A 112 -3.84 -19.39 -0.53
N SER A 113 -3.19 -18.27 -0.81
CA SER A 113 -1.90 -17.89 -0.22
C SER A 113 -2.08 -17.24 1.15
N PHE A 114 -1.28 -17.66 2.14
CA PHE A 114 -1.24 -16.97 3.43
C PHE A 114 -0.61 -15.58 3.29
N GLY A 115 -1.22 -14.59 3.92
CA GLY A 115 -0.81 -13.19 3.90
C GLY A 115 -1.44 -12.37 2.78
N SER A 116 -1.63 -12.92 1.56
CA SER A 116 -2.27 -12.22 0.44
C SER A 116 -3.74 -12.57 0.24
N ASP A 117 -4.11 -13.84 0.40
CA ASP A 117 -5.49 -14.32 0.21
C ASP A 117 -6.19 -14.59 1.54
N THR A 118 -5.41 -14.86 2.59
CA THR A 118 -5.92 -15.00 3.97
C THR A 118 -5.15 -14.06 4.87
N ASN A 119 -5.87 -13.24 5.61
CA ASN A 119 -5.29 -12.32 6.57
C ASN A 119 -6.35 -11.93 7.62
N ALA A 120 -5.95 -11.22 8.64
CA ALA A 120 -6.86 -10.55 9.55
C ALA A 120 -6.30 -9.18 9.94
N SER A 121 -7.13 -8.35 10.52
CA SER A 121 -6.72 -7.07 11.08
C SER A 121 -7.56 -6.73 12.30
N THR A 122 -6.92 -6.27 13.35
CA THR A 122 -7.57 -5.70 14.53
C THR A 122 -7.42 -4.19 14.52
N GLU A 123 -8.55 -3.50 14.61
CA GLU A 123 -8.68 -2.06 14.68
C GLU A 123 -9.27 -1.63 16.03
N PRO A 124 -9.39 -0.34 16.31
CA PRO A 124 -9.96 0.09 17.59
C PRO A 124 -11.36 -0.44 17.90
N THR A 125 -12.24 -0.56 16.88
CA THR A 125 -13.64 -0.95 17.06
C THR A 125 -14.03 -2.30 16.46
N GLN A 126 -13.13 -2.93 15.69
CA GLN A 126 -13.43 -4.15 14.95
C GLN A 126 -12.22 -5.06 14.81
N THR A 127 -12.52 -6.36 14.59
CA THR A 127 -11.55 -7.34 14.07
C THR A 127 -12.14 -7.94 12.80
N VAL A 128 -11.38 -7.96 11.70
CA VAL A 128 -11.85 -8.44 10.40
C VAL A 128 -10.96 -9.58 9.91
N TYR A 129 -11.57 -10.75 9.71
CA TYR A 129 -10.93 -11.90 9.06
C TYR A 129 -11.23 -11.88 7.58
N MET A 130 -10.19 -12.00 6.75
CA MET A 130 -10.23 -11.89 5.30
C MET A 130 -9.85 -13.19 4.64
N LEU A 131 -10.65 -13.63 3.67
CA LEU A 131 -10.39 -14.82 2.89
C LEU A 131 -10.83 -14.60 1.44
N ASP A 132 -9.89 -14.72 0.51
CA ASP A 132 -10.13 -14.65 -0.94
C ASP A 132 -9.92 -16.02 -1.55
N LEU A 133 -11.02 -16.78 -1.72
CA LEU A 133 -10.99 -18.14 -2.23
C LEU A 133 -10.83 -18.16 -3.75
N PRO A 134 -9.91 -18.97 -4.27
CA PRO A 134 -9.71 -19.11 -5.71
C PRO A 134 -10.80 -19.98 -6.39
N HIS A 135 -11.63 -20.71 -5.62
CA HIS A 135 -12.67 -21.61 -6.10
C HIS A 135 -14.02 -21.31 -5.46
N ALA A 136 -15.07 -21.15 -6.29
CA ALA A 136 -16.44 -20.83 -5.87
C ALA A 136 -17.35 -22.07 -5.77
N ASP A 137 -16.79 -23.27 -5.89
CA ASP A 137 -17.57 -24.51 -5.75
C ASP A 137 -18.06 -24.73 -4.32
N ARG A 138 -19.19 -25.48 -4.20
CA ARG A 138 -19.84 -25.72 -2.91
C ARG A 138 -18.91 -26.33 -1.87
N ALA A 139 -18.03 -27.25 -2.24
CA ALA A 139 -17.16 -27.95 -1.28
C ALA A 139 -16.10 -27.03 -0.71
N SER A 140 -15.46 -26.20 -1.56
CA SER A 140 -14.48 -25.19 -1.16
C SER A 140 -15.09 -24.11 -0.27
N LEU A 141 -16.29 -23.61 -0.62
CA LEU A 141 -17.03 -22.64 0.17
C LEU A 141 -17.45 -23.20 1.53
N ASP A 142 -18.02 -24.40 1.54
CA ASP A 142 -18.50 -25.08 2.75
C ASP A 142 -17.35 -25.35 3.74
N THR A 143 -16.22 -25.87 3.25
CA THR A 143 -15.02 -26.11 4.06
C THR A 143 -14.50 -24.82 4.65
N SER A 144 -14.40 -23.76 3.86
CA SER A 144 -13.85 -22.48 4.28
C SER A 144 -14.75 -21.75 5.27
N LEU A 145 -16.08 -21.79 5.07
CA LEU A 145 -17.04 -21.23 6.02
C LEU A 145 -17.07 -22.01 7.33
N ARG A 146 -16.85 -23.33 7.30
CA ARG A 146 -16.68 -24.13 8.51
C ARG A 146 -15.46 -23.67 9.32
N VAL A 147 -14.30 -23.46 8.67
CA VAL A 147 -13.11 -22.93 9.36
C VAL A 147 -13.40 -21.59 10.00
N LEU A 148 -14.00 -20.64 9.25
CA LEU A 148 -14.31 -19.29 9.77
C LEU A 148 -15.35 -19.34 10.90
N ALA A 149 -16.36 -20.21 10.82
CA ALA A 149 -17.35 -20.39 11.88
C ALA A 149 -16.70 -20.95 13.16
N ASP A 150 -15.79 -21.92 13.01
CA ASP A 150 -15.05 -22.48 14.14
C ASP A 150 -14.11 -21.42 14.79
N MET A 151 -13.44 -20.58 13.98
CA MET A 151 -12.63 -19.47 14.48
C MET A 151 -13.48 -18.47 15.27
N ALA A 152 -14.73 -18.25 14.90
CA ALA A 152 -15.65 -17.33 15.56
C ALA A 152 -16.30 -17.89 16.83
N ASP A 153 -16.59 -19.20 16.89
CA ASP A 153 -17.38 -19.84 17.95
C ASP A 153 -16.56 -20.77 18.87
N THR A 154 -15.51 -21.42 18.34
CA THR A 154 -14.86 -22.55 19.03
C THR A 154 -13.32 -22.46 19.07
N ALA A 155 -12.74 -21.26 19.02
CA ALA A 155 -11.30 -21.08 19.14
C ALA A 155 -10.75 -21.70 20.43
N VAL A 156 -9.61 -22.39 20.35
CA VAL A 156 -8.97 -23.08 21.46
C VAL A 156 -7.83 -22.24 22.03
N PHE A 157 -7.83 -22.04 23.33
CA PHE A 157 -6.77 -21.34 24.05
C PHE A 157 -5.98 -22.36 24.89
N ASP A 158 -5.13 -23.17 24.24
CA ASP A 158 -4.20 -24.07 24.91
C ASP A 158 -3.08 -23.23 25.54
N PRO A 159 -2.75 -23.39 26.86
CA PRO A 159 -1.72 -22.59 27.49
C PRO A 159 -0.35 -22.64 26.82
N LYS A 160 0.05 -23.79 26.25
CA LYS A 160 1.34 -23.93 25.55
C LYS A 160 1.34 -23.13 24.23
N ILE A 161 0.22 -23.18 23.49
CA ILE A 161 0.07 -22.44 22.24
C ILE A 161 -0.01 -20.93 22.53
N VAL A 162 -0.74 -20.53 23.59
CA VAL A 162 -0.78 -19.13 24.04
C VAL A 162 0.63 -18.64 24.41
N ASP A 163 1.43 -19.46 25.10
CA ASP A 163 2.81 -19.08 25.45
C ASP A 163 3.72 -18.94 24.24
N ALA A 164 3.59 -19.84 23.25
CA ALA A 164 4.33 -19.74 22.00
C ALA A 164 3.92 -18.51 21.20
N GLU A 165 2.59 -18.26 21.04
CA GLU A 165 2.07 -17.12 20.28
C GLU A 165 2.36 -15.78 20.98
N ARG A 166 2.45 -15.75 22.31
CA ARG A 166 2.93 -14.57 23.05
C ARG A 166 4.33 -14.16 22.59
N GLY A 167 5.21 -15.11 22.30
CA GLY A 167 6.52 -14.85 21.72
C GLY A 167 6.43 -14.14 20.38
N VAL A 168 5.51 -14.57 19.52
CA VAL A 168 5.26 -13.96 18.20
C VAL A 168 4.72 -12.54 18.34
N VAL A 169 3.70 -12.32 19.18
CA VAL A 169 3.10 -10.99 19.40
C VAL A 169 4.11 -10.03 20.05
N LEU A 170 4.95 -10.51 20.98
CA LEU A 170 6.03 -9.71 21.57
C LEU A 170 7.12 -9.39 20.54
N SER A 171 7.40 -10.30 19.60
CA SER A 171 8.33 -10.02 18.50
C SER A 171 7.78 -8.94 17.57
N GLU A 172 6.48 -8.97 17.28
CA GLU A 172 5.80 -7.92 16.51
C GLU A 172 5.81 -6.58 17.26
N TYR A 173 5.50 -6.59 18.56
CA TYR A 173 5.61 -5.41 19.42
C TYR A 173 7.00 -4.78 19.36
N GLY A 174 8.04 -5.61 19.36
CA GLY A 174 9.45 -5.18 19.31
C GLY A 174 9.89 -4.62 17.96
N ARG A 175 9.09 -4.76 16.88
CA ARG A 175 9.39 -4.15 15.57
C ARG A 175 9.12 -2.64 15.52
N ARG A 176 8.44 -2.11 16.52
CA ARG A 176 8.20 -0.66 16.61
C ARG A 176 9.51 0.06 16.87
N THR A 177 9.76 1.10 16.09
CA THR A 177 10.95 1.94 16.31
C THR A 177 10.76 2.81 17.56
N GLU A 178 11.85 3.11 18.26
CA GLU A 178 11.85 4.04 19.39
C GLU A 178 11.15 5.37 19.03
N LEU A 179 11.40 5.87 17.82
CA LEU A 179 10.76 7.09 17.32
C LEU A 179 9.24 6.95 17.22
N SER A 180 8.74 5.83 16.70
CA SER A 180 7.29 5.63 16.55
C SER A 180 6.58 5.56 17.90
N VAL A 181 7.21 4.96 18.89
CA VAL A 181 6.69 4.89 20.27
C VAL A 181 6.67 6.28 20.91
N LYS A 182 7.77 7.02 20.86
CA LYS A 182 7.85 8.39 21.40
C LYS A 182 6.85 9.35 20.73
N LEU A 183 6.71 9.24 19.39
CA LEU A 183 5.72 10.06 18.66
C LEU A 183 4.31 9.74 19.13
N ARG A 184 3.95 8.46 19.28
CA ARG A 184 2.64 8.07 19.78
C ARG A 184 2.42 8.60 21.21
N GLU A 185 3.36 8.41 22.12
CA GLU A 185 3.28 8.88 23.51
C GLU A 185 3.08 10.41 23.61
N MET A 186 3.65 11.18 22.69
CA MET A 186 3.49 12.63 22.60
C MET A 186 2.16 13.03 21.95
N MET A 187 1.87 12.45 20.77
CA MET A 187 0.78 12.91 19.91
C MET A 187 -0.59 12.46 20.42
N MET A 188 -0.70 11.24 20.98
CA MET A 188 -1.98 10.72 21.41
C MET A 188 -2.61 11.54 22.53
N PRO A 189 -1.95 11.84 23.66
CA PRO A 189 -2.51 12.71 24.69
C PRO A 189 -2.77 14.13 24.20
N LEU A 190 -1.86 14.67 23.36
CA LEU A 190 -1.99 16.01 22.81
C LEU A 190 -3.20 16.14 21.88
N PHE A 191 -3.37 15.22 20.91
CA PHE A 191 -4.40 15.34 19.89
C PHE A 191 -5.74 14.72 20.32
N PHE A 192 -5.73 13.60 21.01
CA PHE A 192 -6.89 12.78 21.33
C PHE A 192 -7.16 12.65 22.83
N GLY A 193 -6.57 13.53 23.66
CA GLY A 193 -6.78 13.52 25.11
C GLY A 193 -8.25 13.54 25.48
N GLY A 194 -8.62 12.73 26.50
CA GLY A 194 -10.01 12.51 26.93
C GLY A 194 -10.76 11.40 26.18
N LEU A 195 -10.17 10.89 25.08
CA LEU A 195 -10.69 9.73 24.37
C LEU A 195 -9.96 8.46 24.82
N LYS A 196 -10.69 7.37 24.98
CA LYS A 196 -10.13 6.04 25.26
C LYS A 196 -9.13 5.62 24.18
N TYR A 197 -9.34 6.05 22.93
CA TYR A 197 -8.45 5.85 21.81
C TYR A 197 -7.01 6.29 22.08
N ALA A 198 -6.81 7.42 22.76
CA ALA A 198 -5.47 7.91 23.10
C ALA A 198 -4.66 6.92 23.96
N GLU A 199 -5.34 6.09 24.73
CA GLU A 199 -4.76 5.14 25.68
C GLU A 199 -4.71 3.70 25.15
N ARG A 200 -5.42 3.38 24.05
CA ARG A 200 -5.57 2.02 23.51
C ARG A 200 -4.79 1.87 22.21
N ASP A 201 -3.55 1.42 22.35
CA ASP A 201 -2.78 0.90 21.22
C ASP A 201 -3.28 -0.51 20.87
N THR A 202 -3.55 -0.78 19.61
CA THR A 202 -4.10 -2.07 19.17
C THR A 202 -3.21 -3.25 19.56
N ILE A 203 -1.89 -3.07 19.48
CA ILE A 203 -0.93 -4.12 19.88
C ILE A 203 -0.78 -4.23 21.41
N GLY A 204 -1.31 -3.26 22.20
CA GLY A 204 -1.23 -3.24 23.63
C GLY A 204 0.10 -2.76 24.22
N THR A 205 0.46 -3.29 25.38
CA THR A 205 1.71 -2.98 26.07
C THR A 205 2.49 -4.26 26.36
N GLU A 206 3.81 -4.15 26.46
CA GLU A 206 4.67 -5.30 26.80
C GLU A 206 4.22 -5.98 28.12
N ALA A 207 3.83 -5.18 29.13
CA ALA A 207 3.37 -5.69 30.42
C ALA A 207 2.08 -6.49 30.32
N THR A 208 1.07 -5.99 29.57
CA THR A 208 -0.23 -6.68 29.40
C THR A 208 -0.11 -7.91 28.53
N LEU A 209 0.77 -7.89 27.49
CA LEU A 209 1.05 -9.04 26.64
C LEU A 209 1.75 -10.16 27.43
N LYS A 210 2.74 -9.83 28.28
CA LYS A 210 3.40 -10.80 29.17
C LYS A 210 2.45 -11.40 30.21
N ALA A 211 1.47 -10.62 30.68
CA ALA A 211 0.50 -11.06 31.66
C ALA A 211 -0.71 -11.80 31.07
N ALA A 212 -0.89 -11.78 29.75
CA ALA A 212 -2.00 -12.47 29.10
C ALA A 212 -1.92 -13.98 29.31
N ASP A 213 -2.96 -14.59 29.85
CA ASP A 213 -3.07 -16.04 30.03
C ASP A 213 -4.24 -16.62 29.24
N ALA A 214 -4.24 -17.94 29.10
CA ALA A 214 -5.26 -18.65 28.34
C ALA A 214 -6.69 -18.44 28.86
N ALA A 215 -6.87 -18.32 30.17
CA ALA A 215 -8.18 -18.13 30.80
C ALA A 215 -8.70 -16.70 30.55
N GLY A 216 -7.83 -15.69 30.68
CA GLY A 216 -8.18 -14.30 30.41
C GLY A 216 -8.52 -14.05 28.94
N LEU A 217 -7.69 -14.56 28.01
CA LEU A 217 -7.94 -14.46 26.57
C LEU A 217 -9.26 -15.14 26.19
N ARG A 218 -9.53 -16.35 26.72
CA ARG A 218 -10.80 -17.05 26.53
C ARG A 218 -11.98 -16.22 27.06
N ALA A 219 -11.88 -15.63 28.24
CA ALA A 219 -12.95 -14.81 28.81
C ALA A 219 -13.25 -13.56 27.97
N PHE A 220 -12.21 -12.93 27.39
CA PHE A 220 -12.37 -11.82 26.45
C PHE A 220 -13.06 -12.29 25.15
N TYR A 221 -12.59 -13.39 24.57
CA TYR A 221 -13.17 -13.99 23.38
C TYR A 221 -14.65 -14.31 23.58
N GLU A 222 -15.03 -15.06 24.61
CA GLU A 222 -16.42 -15.43 24.91
C GLU A 222 -17.32 -14.20 25.17
N ARG A 223 -16.76 -13.12 25.67
CA ARG A 223 -17.48 -11.87 25.91
C ARG A 223 -17.80 -11.11 24.64
N TRP A 224 -16.87 -11.07 23.66
CA TRP A 224 -16.98 -10.19 22.52
C TRP A 224 -17.23 -10.90 21.18
N TYR A 225 -16.83 -12.17 21.01
CA TYR A 225 -17.11 -12.95 19.83
C TYR A 225 -18.51 -13.55 19.92
N ARG A 226 -19.47 -12.83 19.38
CA ARG A 226 -20.90 -13.13 19.50
C ARG A 226 -21.59 -12.93 18.17
N PRO A 227 -22.60 -13.78 17.82
CA PRO A 227 -23.26 -13.68 16.52
C PRO A 227 -23.93 -12.31 16.31
N GLU A 228 -24.53 -11.68 17.34
CA GLU A 228 -25.14 -10.37 17.22
C GLU A 228 -24.13 -9.23 17.03
N ARG A 229 -22.86 -9.49 17.23
CA ARG A 229 -21.73 -8.56 16.96
C ARG A 229 -20.96 -8.91 15.70
N ALA A 230 -21.42 -9.89 14.94
CA ALA A 230 -20.72 -10.35 13.74
C ALA A 230 -21.47 -9.95 12.46
N THR A 231 -20.69 -9.66 11.43
CA THR A 231 -21.19 -9.44 10.07
C THR A 231 -20.35 -10.26 9.08
N LEU A 232 -21.01 -11.13 8.32
CA LEU A 232 -20.37 -11.94 7.28
C LEU A 232 -20.69 -11.37 5.90
N VAL A 233 -19.66 -11.05 5.13
CA VAL A 233 -19.77 -10.53 3.77
C VAL A 233 -19.20 -11.54 2.80
N MET A 234 -19.98 -11.93 1.78
CA MET A 234 -19.53 -12.81 0.70
C MET A 234 -19.80 -12.19 -0.67
N VAL A 235 -18.77 -12.07 -1.48
CA VAL A 235 -18.85 -11.51 -2.84
C VAL A 235 -18.10 -12.43 -3.79
N GLY A 236 -18.76 -12.92 -4.82
CA GLY A 236 -18.06 -13.79 -5.76
C GLY A 236 -18.95 -14.48 -6.79
N ASP A 237 -18.34 -15.38 -7.54
CA ASP A 237 -19.00 -16.11 -8.62
C ASP A 237 -19.73 -17.36 -8.13
N ALA A 238 -20.61 -17.18 -7.15
CA ALA A 238 -21.50 -18.20 -6.64
C ALA A 238 -22.95 -17.66 -6.60
N ASP A 239 -23.92 -18.58 -6.59
CA ASP A 239 -25.33 -18.21 -6.43
C ASP A 239 -25.54 -17.59 -5.02
N PRO A 240 -26.15 -16.40 -4.90
CA PRO A 240 -26.48 -15.82 -3.61
C PRO A 240 -27.27 -16.74 -2.69
N LYS A 241 -28.20 -17.54 -3.22
CA LYS A 241 -28.97 -18.51 -2.42
C LYS A 241 -28.08 -19.60 -1.84
N LEU A 242 -27.09 -20.08 -2.60
CA LEU A 242 -26.09 -21.02 -2.07
C LEU A 242 -25.27 -20.38 -0.95
N MET A 243 -24.85 -19.12 -1.14
CA MET A 243 -24.13 -18.41 -0.08
C MET A 243 -24.97 -18.29 1.19
N GLU A 244 -26.24 -17.88 1.09
CA GLU A 244 -27.16 -17.78 2.23
C GLU A 244 -27.39 -19.14 2.92
N GLU A 245 -27.58 -20.19 2.14
CA GLU A 245 -27.72 -21.56 2.66
C GLU A 245 -26.50 -21.99 3.47
N LEU A 246 -25.30 -21.79 2.93
CA LEU A 246 -24.04 -22.16 3.60
C LEU A 246 -23.78 -21.31 4.84
N ILE A 247 -24.08 -20.01 4.79
CA ILE A 247 -24.01 -19.13 5.96
C ILE A 247 -24.94 -19.64 7.07
N ALA A 248 -26.19 -19.91 6.77
CA ALA A 248 -27.16 -20.43 7.74
C ALA A 248 -26.73 -21.78 8.31
N ALA A 249 -26.21 -22.69 7.46
CA ALA A 249 -25.74 -24.01 7.88
C ALA A 249 -24.53 -23.95 8.82
N ARG A 250 -23.59 -23.04 8.60
CA ARG A 250 -22.32 -22.99 9.34
C ARG A 250 -22.35 -22.04 10.55
N PHE A 251 -23.06 -20.92 10.45
CA PHE A 251 -23.11 -19.91 11.51
C PHE A 251 -24.43 -19.92 12.31
N GLY A 252 -25.49 -20.58 11.82
CA GLY A 252 -26.79 -20.59 12.49
C GLY A 252 -26.80 -21.26 13.86
N GLY A 253 -25.85 -22.17 14.10
CA GLY A 253 -25.67 -22.85 15.39
C GLY A 253 -24.86 -22.09 16.43
N TRP A 254 -24.17 -21.00 16.01
CA TRP A 254 -23.33 -20.18 16.89
C TRP A 254 -24.18 -19.50 17.97
N LYS A 255 -23.81 -19.71 19.23
CA LYS A 255 -24.53 -19.18 20.40
C LYS A 255 -23.63 -18.29 21.22
N ALA A 256 -24.13 -17.13 21.56
CA ALA A 256 -23.46 -16.22 22.49
C ALA A 256 -23.35 -16.85 23.89
N SER A 257 -22.20 -16.69 24.53
CA SER A 257 -21.97 -17.07 25.93
C SER A 257 -22.33 -15.90 26.88
N GLY A 258 -23.14 -16.17 27.91
CA GLY A 258 -23.50 -15.16 28.92
C GLY A 258 -24.33 -13.97 28.41
N PRO A 259 -24.51 -12.92 29.23
CA PRO A 259 -25.27 -11.73 28.88
C PRO A 259 -24.52 -10.85 27.86
N THR A 260 -25.26 -10.11 27.02
CA THR A 260 -24.69 -9.12 26.11
C THR A 260 -23.88 -8.06 26.88
N PRO A 261 -22.60 -7.87 26.55
CA PRO A 261 -21.77 -6.91 27.23
C PRO A 261 -22.24 -5.47 26.92
N ARG A 262 -22.05 -4.59 27.90
CA ARG A 262 -22.30 -3.16 27.70
C ARG A 262 -21.19 -2.58 26.85
N GLU A 263 -21.55 -1.71 25.88
CA GLU A 263 -20.57 -0.94 25.11
C GLU A 263 -19.71 -0.07 26.04
N PRO A 264 -18.40 -0.04 25.79
CA PRO A 264 -17.51 0.85 26.53
C PRO A 264 -17.83 2.32 26.27
N ASP A 265 -17.56 3.17 27.24
CA ASP A 265 -17.52 4.61 27.01
C ASP A 265 -16.20 4.96 26.33
N TYR A 266 -16.27 5.52 25.13
CA TYR A 266 -15.08 5.92 24.35
C TYR A 266 -14.57 7.31 24.73
N GLY A 267 -15.23 8.01 25.66
CA GLY A 267 -14.84 9.34 26.11
C GLY A 267 -15.26 10.45 25.16
N ARG A 268 -14.73 11.64 25.41
CA ARG A 268 -14.94 12.83 24.57
C ARG A 268 -13.63 13.60 24.45
N PRO A 269 -13.37 14.30 23.34
CA PRO A 269 -12.21 15.17 23.23
C PRO A 269 -12.16 16.17 24.38
N ALA A 270 -11.05 16.19 25.11
CA ALA A 270 -10.83 17.13 26.19
C ALA A 270 -10.07 18.36 25.70
N ASP A 271 -10.32 19.51 26.33
CA ASP A 271 -9.42 20.65 26.20
C ASP A 271 -8.08 20.32 26.86
N VAL A 272 -6.98 20.64 26.18
CA VAL A 272 -5.63 20.43 26.72
C VAL A 272 -5.07 21.73 27.25
N ALA A 273 -4.46 21.69 28.42
CA ALA A 273 -3.86 22.87 29.07
C ALA A 273 -2.65 23.38 28.25
N GLU A 274 -1.82 22.45 27.77
CA GLU A 274 -0.67 22.73 26.90
C GLU A 274 -1.01 22.34 25.46
N ARG A 275 -1.05 23.36 24.57
CA ARG A 275 -1.37 23.15 23.14
C ARG A 275 -0.15 22.78 22.29
N THR A 276 1.02 22.62 22.88
CA THR A 276 2.26 22.36 22.15
C THR A 276 3.07 21.26 22.81
N ALA A 277 3.67 20.39 21.99
CA ALA A 277 4.62 19.38 22.44
C ALA A 277 5.71 19.17 21.37
N ALA A 278 6.91 18.76 21.79
CA ALA A 278 8.00 18.43 20.87
C ALA A 278 8.78 17.19 21.29
N ILE A 279 9.29 16.49 20.29
CA ILE A 279 10.29 15.42 20.45
C ILE A 279 11.51 15.78 19.62
N ALA A 280 12.69 15.68 20.26
CA ALA A 280 13.97 15.69 19.58
C ALA A 280 14.43 14.25 19.34
N TYR A 281 14.69 13.93 18.08
CA TYR A 281 15.21 12.61 17.70
C TYR A 281 16.27 12.78 16.60
N PRO A 282 17.52 12.37 16.86
CA PRO A 282 18.62 12.55 15.91
C PRO A 282 18.28 11.93 14.54
N GLY A 283 18.59 12.64 13.47
CA GLY A 283 18.32 12.21 12.09
C GLY A 283 16.87 12.38 11.63
N SER A 284 15.97 12.91 12.47
CA SER A 284 14.61 13.22 12.04
C SER A 284 14.54 14.56 11.29
N PRO A 285 13.57 14.73 10.36
CA PRO A 285 13.31 16.05 9.76
C PRO A 285 12.64 16.99 10.76
N HIS A 286 12.60 18.28 10.43
CA HIS A 286 11.74 19.24 11.11
C HIS A 286 10.30 19.06 10.61
N PHE A 287 9.47 18.40 11.39
CA PHE A 287 8.10 18.05 11.03
C PHE A 287 7.10 18.56 12.07
N ALA A 288 6.26 19.51 11.66
CA ALA A 288 5.22 20.09 12.49
C ALA A 288 3.84 19.55 12.09
N THR A 289 2.99 19.25 13.08
CA THR A 289 1.59 18.89 12.88
C THR A 289 0.71 19.80 13.73
N LEU A 290 -0.17 20.55 13.07
CA LEU A 290 -1.26 21.28 13.70
C LEU A 290 -2.50 20.42 13.68
N SER A 291 -3.25 20.31 14.79
CA SER A 291 -4.48 19.50 14.88
C SER A 291 -5.63 20.26 15.50
N TRP A 292 -6.82 20.13 14.90
CA TRP A 292 -8.12 20.52 15.44
C TRP A 292 -8.97 19.29 15.65
N ILE A 293 -9.65 19.21 16.80
CA ILE A 293 -10.48 18.07 17.14
C ILE A 293 -11.84 18.54 17.64
N ARG A 294 -12.90 17.81 17.29
CA ARG A 294 -14.27 18.02 17.75
C ARG A 294 -14.96 16.68 17.97
N PRO A 295 -15.99 16.64 18.86
CA PRO A 295 -16.79 15.44 19.02
C PRO A 295 -17.42 15.01 17.68
N TYR A 296 -17.40 13.72 17.39
CA TYR A 296 -18.12 13.17 16.25
C TYR A 296 -19.62 13.41 16.40
N ARG A 297 -20.22 13.85 15.31
CA ARG A 297 -21.67 13.98 15.19
C ARG A 297 -22.21 12.91 14.27
N ALA A 298 -22.79 11.87 14.83
CA ALA A 298 -23.47 10.84 14.07
C ALA A 298 -24.62 11.46 13.27
N LEU A 299 -24.50 11.50 11.94
CA LEU A 299 -25.55 11.88 11.03
C LEU A 299 -26.00 10.66 10.23
N PRO A 300 -27.32 10.48 10.02
CA PRO A 300 -27.78 9.41 9.16
C PRO A 300 -27.23 9.57 7.75
N PRO A 301 -26.97 8.48 7.03
CA PRO A 301 -26.60 8.54 5.62
C PRO A 301 -27.69 9.26 4.84
N SER A 302 -27.38 10.37 4.17
CA SER A 302 -28.35 11.19 3.46
C SER A 302 -27.66 12.10 2.45
N LYS A 303 -28.43 12.56 1.44
CA LYS A 303 -27.97 13.58 0.49
C LYS A 303 -27.48 14.86 1.17
N ALA A 304 -28.08 15.24 2.30
CA ALA A 304 -27.65 16.39 3.07
C ALA A 304 -26.25 16.18 3.70
N ARG A 305 -25.95 14.97 4.20
CA ARG A 305 -24.61 14.60 4.67
C ARG A 305 -23.61 14.61 3.51
N GLU A 306 -23.94 13.99 2.39
CA GLU A 306 -23.06 13.94 1.20
C GLU A 306 -22.74 15.34 0.66
N ARG A 307 -23.72 16.25 0.68
CA ARG A 307 -23.52 17.66 0.28
C ARG A 307 -22.50 18.37 1.19
N ARG A 308 -22.62 18.18 2.50
CA ARG A 308 -21.68 18.73 3.47
C ARG A 308 -20.27 18.15 3.26
N ASP A 309 -20.17 16.84 3.08
CA ASP A 309 -18.90 16.14 2.95
C ASP A 309 -18.24 16.45 1.59
N LEU A 310 -19.00 16.71 0.53
CA LEU A 310 -18.50 17.25 -0.74
C LEU A 310 -17.89 18.64 -0.56
N ALA A 311 -18.55 19.55 0.18
CA ALA A 311 -18.01 20.88 0.43
C ALA A 311 -16.68 20.84 1.22
N ARG A 312 -16.58 19.98 2.23
CA ARG A 312 -15.34 19.71 2.97
C ARG A 312 -14.25 19.14 2.06
N THR A 313 -14.59 18.18 1.22
CA THR A 313 -13.67 17.53 0.28
C THR A 313 -13.09 18.55 -0.72
N LEU A 314 -13.92 19.41 -1.28
CA LEU A 314 -13.48 20.49 -2.17
C LEU A 314 -12.56 21.46 -1.43
N GLY A 315 -12.96 21.88 -0.23
CA GLY A 315 -12.14 22.76 0.62
C GLY A 315 -10.75 22.20 0.92
N ARG A 316 -10.69 20.94 1.32
CA ARG A 316 -9.42 20.24 1.59
C ARG A 316 -8.54 20.13 0.34
N ARG A 317 -9.11 19.76 -0.82
CA ARG A 317 -8.38 19.65 -2.09
C ARG A 317 -7.81 21.00 -2.53
N ILE A 318 -8.60 22.06 -2.46
CA ILE A 318 -8.15 23.43 -2.79
C ILE A 318 -7.01 23.86 -1.86
N LEU A 319 -7.14 23.64 -0.54
CA LEU A 319 -6.08 23.94 0.43
C LEU A 319 -4.78 23.18 0.11
N ASN A 320 -4.86 21.88 -0.13
CA ASN A 320 -3.69 21.08 -0.48
C ASN A 320 -3.00 21.59 -1.74
N ARG A 321 -3.75 21.97 -2.75
CA ARG A 321 -3.20 22.53 -3.98
C ARG A 321 -2.50 23.88 -3.75
N ARG A 322 -3.05 24.75 -2.89
CA ARG A 322 -2.40 26.02 -2.52
C ARG A 322 -1.10 25.80 -1.73
N LEU A 323 -1.10 24.86 -0.78
CA LEU A 323 0.10 24.48 -0.02
C LEU A 323 1.18 23.91 -0.93
N GLU A 324 0.79 23.03 -1.85
CA GLU A 324 1.68 22.43 -2.82
C GLU A 324 2.27 23.46 -3.80
N ALA A 325 1.46 24.37 -4.31
CA ALA A 325 1.93 25.48 -5.16
C ALA A 325 2.94 26.37 -4.42
N LYS A 326 2.72 26.65 -3.13
CA LYS A 326 3.68 27.38 -2.31
C LYS A 326 4.97 26.59 -2.11
N ALA A 327 4.90 25.28 -1.84
CA ALA A 327 6.06 24.41 -1.66
C ALA A 327 6.96 24.33 -2.91
N ARG A 328 6.38 24.46 -4.11
CA ARG A 328 7.12 24.48 -5.39
C ARG A 328 7.91 25.76 -5.62
N GLY A 329 7.43 26.87 -5.08
CA GLY A 329 8.08 28.17 -5.17
C GLY A 329 9.10 28.41 -4.07
N GLU A 330 9.36 29.69 -3.82
CA GLU A 330 10.15 30.10 -2.67
C GLU A 330 9.34 29.88 -1.38
N SER A 331 9.75 28.91 -0.58
CA SER A 331 9.05 28.45 0.62
C SER A 331 10.04 28.02 1.71
N ALA A 332 9.61 28.16 2.97
CA ALA A 332 10.34 27.65 4.13
C ALA A 332 10.06 26.15 4.37
N PHE A 333 9.07 25.55 3.69
CA PHE A 333 8.75 24.13 3.80
C PHE A 333 8.99 23.38 2.48
N LEU A 334 9.26 22.07 2.62
CA LEU A 334 9.42 21.14 1.51
C LEU A 334 8.07 20.59 1.04
N ASN A 335 7.19 20.34 2.01
CA ASN A 335 5.84 19.85 1.80
C ASN A 335 4.92 20.31 2.92
N ALA A 336 3.67 20.55 2.60
CA ALA A 336 2.61 20.75 3.59
C ALA A 336 1.29 20.20 3.04
N GLN A 337 0.47 19.59 3.92
CA GLN A 337 -0.81 19.01 3.53
C GLN A 337 -1.86 19.10 4.63
N VAL A 338 -3.12 19.18 4.22
CA VAL A 338 -4.30 19.09 5.09
C VAL A 338 -4.92 17.72 4.95
N GLN A 339 -5.13 17.07 6.08
CA GLN A 339 -5.92 15.85 6.21
C GLN A 339 -7.10 16.10 7.15
N ALA A 340 -8.27 15.59 6.82
CA ALA A 340 -9.44 15.61 7.69
C ALA A 340 -10.07 14.23 7.66
N ASP A 341 -10.33 13.67 8.82
CA ASP A 341 -10.83 12.31 8.98
C ASP A 341 -11.69 12.17 10.24
N ASN A 342 -12.23 10.99 10.43
CA ASN A 342 -12.99 10.59 11.59
C ASN A 342 -12.25 9.49 12.34
N GLU A 343 -12.08 9.68 13.65
CA GLU A 343 -11.49 8.65 14.50
C GLU A 343 -12.58 7.79 15.11
N VAL A 344 -12.72 6.60 14.54
CA VAL A 344 -13.59 5.50 14.98
C VAL A 344 -15.00 5.91 15.42
N ASN A 345 -15.60 6.89 14.74
CA ASN A 345 -16.91 7.46 15.07
C ASN A 345 -17.01 8.08 16.48
N VAL A 346 -15.89 8.52 17.04
CA VAL A 346 -15.80 9.18 18.36
C VAL A 346 -15.42 10.65 18.22
N ALA A 347 -14.50 10.97 17.30
CA ALA A 347 -14.09 12.35 17.05
C ALA A 347 -13.80 12.59 15.56
N ASP A 348 -14.18 13.77 15.08
CA ASP A 348 -13.66 14.31 13.83
C ASP A 348 -12.39 15.12 14.10
N TYR A 349 -11.38 14.99 13.27
CA TYR A 349 -10.17 15.80 13.37
C TYR A 349 -9.74 16.37 12.02
N THR A 350 -9.00 17.46 12.07
CA THR A 350 -8.32 18.05 10.91
C THR A 350 -6.88 18.34 11.30
N GLN A 351 -5.95 17.90 10.48
CA GLN A 351 -4.51 18.10 10.68
C GLN A 351 -3.89 18.83 9.51
N VAL A 352 -2.95 19.71 9.81
CA VAL A 352 -2.04 20.35 8.83
C VAL A 352 -0.63 19.93 9.18
N SER A 353 -0.06 19.07 8.34
CA SER A 353 1.32 18.59 8.47
C SER A 353 2.25 19.44 7.62
N VAL A 354 3.39 19.82 8.16
CA VAL A 354 4.38 20.70 7.51
C VAL A 354 5.77 20.12 7.70
N MET A 355 6.43 19.76 6.61
CA MET A 355 7.84 19.37 6.60
C MET A 355 8.68 20.60 6.27
N ALA A 356 9.36 21.15 7.25
CA ALA A 356 10.14 22.37 7.12
C ALA A 356 11.55 22.10 6.58
N LYS A 357 12.12 23.09 5.89
CA LYS A 357 13.57 23.13 5.59
C LYS A 357 14.38 23.33 6.87
N GLU A 358 15.59 22.81 6.90
CA GLU A 358 16.49 22.92 8.04
C GLU A 358 16.59 24.36 8.55
N GLY A 359 16.46 24.54 9.88
CA GLY A 359 16.53 25.83 10.56
C GLY A 359 15.37 26.80 10.29
N ARG A 360 14.37 26.46 9.45
CA ARG A 360 13.28 27.38 9.05
C ARG A 360 11.89 26.95 9.52
N TRP A 361 11.79 26.14 10.56
CA TRP A 361 10.51 25.56 10.96
C TRP A 361 9.47 26.59 11.43
N GLN A 362 9.87 27.68 12.15
CA GLN A 362 8.93 28.74 12.56
C GLN A 362 8.34 29.46 11.34
N GLU A 363 9.19 29.76 10.35
CA GLU A 363 8.76 30.40 9.11
C GLU A 363 7.86 29.48 8.29
N ALA A 364 8.21 28.18 8.18
CA ALA A 364 7.41 27.17 7.52
C ALA A 364 6.01 27.05 8.13
N LEU A 365 5.91 27.01 9.47
CA LEU A 365 4.65 27.00 10.18
C LEU A 365 3.82 28.25 9.89
N LYS A 366 4.44 29.44 9.93
CA LYS A 366 3.80 30.72 9.62
C LYS A 366 3.31 30.79 8.18
N GLU A 367 4.10 30.34 7.20
CA GLU A 367 3.71 30.33 5.78
C GLU A 367 2.53 29.38 5.52
N ALA A 368 2.56 28.18 6.09
CA ALA A 368 1.46 27.23 5.97
C ALA A 368 0.16 27.76 6.61
N TYR A 369 0.28 28.37 7.81
CA TYR A 369 -0.86 28.97 8.48
C TYR A 369 -1.41 30.21 7.74
N ALA A 370 -0.59 30.99 7.07
CA ALA A 370 -1.02 32.13 6.25
C ALA A 370 -1.94 31.70 5.10
N ILE A 371 -1.68 30.53 4.49
CA ILE A 371 -2.53 29.94 3.45
C ILE A 371 -3.87 29.48 4.04
N LEU A 372 -3.83 28.85 5.22
CA LEU A 372 -5.02 28.48 5.97
C LEU A 372 -5.86 29.71 6.35
N ALA A 373 -5.19 30.77 6.87
CA ALA A 373 -5.84 32.02 7.26
C ALA A 373 -6.56 32.70 6.08
N ASP A 374 -5.96 32.69 4.86
CA ASP A 374 -6.64 33.16 3.65
C ASP A 374 -7.91 32.33 3.36
N ALA A 375 -7.80 31.03 3.41
CA ALA A 375 -8.92 30.13 3.12
C ALA A 375 -10.09 30.22 4.12
N LEU A 376 -9.79 30.57 5.39
CA LEU A 376 -10.82 30.76 6.41
C LEU A 376 -11.41 32.16 6.44
N LYS A 377 -10.75 33.15 5.82
CA LYS A 377 -11.21 34.54 5.78
C LYS A 377 -11.94 34.92 4.49
N ALA A 378 -11.65 34.22 3.39
CA ALA A 378 -12.25 34.52 2.09
C ALA A 378 -12.58 33.25 1.33
N PRO A 379 -13.73 33.19 0.63
CA PRO A 379 -14.14 32.03 -0.14
C PRO A 379 -13.15 31.71 -1.26
N PRO A 380 -13.02 30.42 -1.66
CA PRO A 380 -12.27 30.06 -2.85
C PRO A 380 -12.89 30.68 -4.11
N SER A 381 -12.12 30.79 -5.18
CA SER A 381 -12.65 31.20 -6.47
C SER A 381 -13.52 30.09 -7.09
N GLN A 382 -14.49 30.48 -7.93
CA GLN A 382 -15.29 29.48 -8.64
C GLN A 382 -14.42 28.61 -9.55
N ALA A 383 -13.37 29.18 -10.15
CA ALA A 383 -12.43 28.41 -10.99
C ALA A 383 -11.68 27.31 -10.22
N GLU A 384 -11.27 27.55 -8.96
CA GLU A 384 -10.70 26.51 -8.11
C GLU A 384 -11.70 25.39 -7.83
N ILE A 385 -12.96 25.75 -7.56
CA ILE A 385 -14.04 24.81 -7.30
C ILE A 385 -14.33 23.98 -8.55
N ASP A 386 -14.52 24.63 -9.70
CA ASP A 386 -14.83 23.97 -10.96
C ASP A 386 -13.76 22.96 -11.38
N ARG A 387 -12.50 23.30 -11.16
CA ARG A 387 -11.38 22.39 -11.40
C ARG A 387 -11.46 21.12 -10.54
N GLU A 388 -11.73 21.25 -9.24
CA GLU A 388 -11.85 20.08 -8.37
C GLU A 388 -13.14 19.29 -8.64
N LEU A 389 -14.23 19.94 -9.00
CA LEU A 389 -15.46 19.28 -9.45
C LEU A 389 -15.22 18.47 -10.72
N GLU A 390 -14.44 19.00 -11.70
CA GLU A 390 -14.14 18.28 -12.94
C GLU A 390 -13.26 17.04 -12.68
N ASN A 391 -12.30 17.14 -11.76
CA ASN A 391 -11.51 15.99 -11.33
C ASN A 391 -12.38 14.90 -10.67
N ILE A 392 -13.32 15.28 -9.81
CA ILE A 392 -14.26 14.34 -9.16
C ILE A 392 -15.19 13.72 -10.21
N ARG A 393 -15.72 14.54 -11.15
CA ARG A 393 -16.57 14.07 -12.24
C ARG A 393 -15.87 13.04 -13.11
N THR A 394 -14.63 13.33 -13.50
CA THR A 394 -13.79 12.41 -14.30
C THR A 394 -13.57 11.10 -13.57
N ALA A 395 -13.26 11.14 -12.28
CA ALA A 395 -13.11 9.93 -11.45
C ALA A 395 -14.45 9.17 -11.32
N GLY A 396 -15.57 9.87 -11.16
CA GLY A 396 -16.91 9.27 -11.10
C GLY A 396 -17.30 8.56 -12.40
N ARG A 397 -17.05 9.18 -13.55
CA ARG A 397 -17.26 8.55 -14.87
C ARG A 397 -16.39 7.32 -15.07
N ALA A 398 -15.11 7.38 -14.64
CA ALA A 398 -14.22 6.24 -14.67
C ALA A 398 -14.71 5.10 -13.76
N ALA A 399 -15.24 5.41 -12.58
CA ALA A 399 -15.83 4.43 -11.67
C ALA A 399 -17.06 3.73 -12.29
N VAL A 400 -17.93 4.48 -12.98
CA VAL A 400 -19.06 3.90 -13.71
C VAL A 400 -18.60 2.97 -14.84
N GLN A 401 -17.60 3.40 -15.63
CA GLN A 401 -17.06 2.61 -16.73
C GLN A 401 -16.37 1.32 -16.23
N GLY A 402 -15.62 1.41 -15.11
CA GLY A 402 -14.89 0.30 -14.53
C GLY A 402 -15.74 -0.64 -13.65
N ASP A 403 -16.97 -0.24 -13.26
CA ASP A 403 -17.79 -1.03 -12.32
C ASP A 403 -18.04 -2.48 -12.77
N PRO A 404 -18.31 -2.80 -14.06
CA PRO A 404 -18.53 -4.18 -14.50
C PRO A 404 -17.30 -5.09 -14.29
N THR A 405 -16.09 -4.53 -14.24
CA THR A 405 -14.84 -5.27 -14.05
C THR A 405 -14.27 -5.14 -12.63
N GLN A 406 -15.02 -4.55 -11.70
CA GLN A 406 -14.58 -4.43 -10.32
C GLN A 406 -14.50 -5.78 -9.62
N ARG A 407 -13.35 -6.09 -9.02
CA ARG A 407 -13.06 -7.37 -8.36
C ARG A 407 -13.90 -7.58 -7.10
N SER A 408 -14.22 -8.85 -6.83
CA SER A 408 -14.98 -9.29 -5.64
C SER A 408 -14.33 -8.81 -4.33
N GLN A 409 -13.01 -8.91 -4.23
CA GLN A 409 -12.23 -8.42 -3.08
C GLN A 409 -12.47 -6.93 -2.80
N ALA A 410 -12.42 -6.10 -3.84
CA ALA A 410 -12.63 -4.65 -3.71
C ALA A 410 -14.08 -4.33 -3.29
N ARG A 411 -15.07 -5.08 -3.82
CA ARG A 411 -16.47 -4.91 -3.42
C ARG A 411 -16.72 -5.31 -1.96
N ALA A 412 -16.13 -6.42 -1.51
CA ALA A 412 -16.21 -6.87 -0.13
C ALA A 412 -15.57 -5.85 0.83
N GLY A 413 -14.37 -5.36 0.51
CA GLY A 413 -13.68 -4.33 1.31
C GLY A 413 -14.47 -3.01 1.37
N ARG A 414 -15.08 -2.59 0.26
CA ARG A 414 -15.97 -1.39 0.26
C ARG A 414 -17.17 -1.54 1.19
N LEU A 415 -17.77 -2.73 1.30
CA LEU A 415 -18.87 -2.93 2.24
C LEU A 415 -18.39 -2.88 3.68
N ILE A 416 -17.24 -3.47 4.02
CA ILE A 416 -16.66 -3.35 5.37
C ILE A 416 -16.39 -1.89 5.73
N ALA A 417 -15.78 -1.12 4.83
CA ALA A 417 -15.56 0.31 5.03
C ALA A 417 -16.86 1.11 5.16
N ALA A 418 -17.92 0.74 4.40
CA ALA A 418 -19.23 1.39 4.51
C ALA A 418 -19.91 1.08 5.85
N LEU A 419 -19.74 -0.12 6.38
CA LEU A 419 -20.23 -0.48 7.74
C LEU A 419 -19.52 0.36 8.82
N ASP A 420 -18.22 0.52 8.70
CA ASP A 420 -17.43 1.31 9.65
C ASP A 420 -17.76 2.81 9.54
N GLY A 421 -17.80 3.36 8.33
CA GLY A 421 -18.12 4.77 8.06
C GLY A 421 -19.62 5.12 8.16
N ASN A 422 -20.50 4.19 8.53
CA ASN A 422 -21.97 4.37 8.52
C ASN A 422 -22.44 5.04 7.21
N SER A 423 -22.09 4.46 6.05
CA SER A 423 -22.39 4.97 4.73
C SER A 423 -23.19 3.97 3.88
N VAL A 424 -23.99 4.45 2.94
CA VAL A 424 -24.77 3.59 2.04
C VAL A 424 -23.89 3.03 0.95
N ILE A 425 -23.96 1.72 0.72
CA ILE A 425 -23.39 1.12 -0.47
C ILE A 425 -24.36 1.30 -1.63
N SER A 426 -23.99 2.13 -2.61
CA SER A 426 -24.76 2.41 -3.81
C SER A 426 -23.94 2.09 -5.06
N THR A 427 -24.60 1.99 -6.23
CA THR A 427 -23.91 1.76 -7.51
C THR A 427 -23.08 2.98 -7.90
N ALA A 428 -22.04 2.78 -8.73
CA ALA A 428 -21.25 3.89 -9.27
C ALA A 428 -22.12 4.91 -10.06
N GLN A 429 -23.16 4.44 -10.75
CA GLN A 429 -24.13 5.31 -11.45
C GLN A 429 -24.89 6.20 -10.47
N VAL A 430 -25.38 5.63 -9.35
CA VAL A 430 -26.09 6.40 -8.31
C VAL A 430 -25.15 7.43 -7.67
N GLN A 431 -23.91 7.05 -7.39
CA GLN A 431 -22.91 7.97 -6.81
C GLN A 431 -22.58 9.13 -7.77
N LEU A 432 -22.39 8.84 -9.06
CA LEU A 432 -22.15 9.89 -10.06
C LEU A 432 -23.40 10.79 -10.24
N ALA A 433 -24.59 10.22 -10.30
CA ALA A 433 -25.85 11.00 -10.41
C ALA A 433 -26.05 11.89 -9.18
N LEU A 434 -25.76 11.39 -7.96
CA LEU A 434 -25.81 12.17 -6.73
C LEU A 434 -24.79 13.31 -6.75
N PHE A 435 -23.56 13.04 -7.20
CA PHE A 435 -22.56 14.08 -7.37
C PHE A 435 -23.02 15.17 -8.34
N GLU A 436 -23.57 14.81 -9.50
CA GLU A 436 -24.07 15.79 -10.49
C GLU A 436 -25.27 16.59 -9.96
N GLU A 437 -26.13 15.99 -9.11
CA GLU A 437 -27.20 16.69 -8.40
C GLU A 437 -26.65 17.72 -7.41
N LEU A 438 -25.58 17.38 -6.69
CA LEU A 438 -25.01 18.21 -5.62
C LEU A 438 -24.02 19.28 -6.13
N ALA A 439 -23.29 19.00 -7.21
CA ALA A 439 -22.24 19.88 -7.75
C ALA A 439 -22.67 21.34 -7.99
N PRO A 440 -23.87 21.64 -8.57
CA PRO A 440 -24.31 23.03 -8.76
C PRO A 440 -24.50 23.82 -7.46
N SER A 441 -24.62 23.13 -6.32
CA SER A 441 -24.75 23.77 -5.00
C SER A 441 -23.41 24.12 -4.34
N MET A 442 -22.28 23.74 -4.96
CA MET A 442 -20.93 24.01 -4.48
C MET A 442 -20.48 25.42 -4.87
N THR A 443 -21.11 26.42 -4.27
CA THR A 443 -20.73 27.82 -4.43
C THR A 443 -19.49 28.16 -3.60
N PRO A 444 -18.78 29.28 -3.87
CA PRO A 444 -17.69 29.76 -3.03
C PRO A 444 -18.02 29.79 -1.53
N GLN A 445 -19.22 30.26 -1.18
CA GLN A 445 -19.69 30.33 0.20
C GLN A 445 -19.95 28.94 0.82
N ALA A 446 -20.48 27.99 0.03
CA ALA A 446 -20.71 26.64 0.53
C ALA A 446 -19.38 25.93 0.82
N VAL A 447 -18.39 26.10 -0.03
CA VAL A 447 -17.06 25.50 0.16
C VAL A 447 -16.30 26.18 1.31
N GLU A 448 -16.39 27.52 1.45
CA GLU A 448 -15.86 28.26 2.60
C GLU A 448 -16.45 27.73 3.91
N ALA A 449 -17.78 27.55 3.97
CA ALA A 449 -18.45 26.99 5.14
C ALA A 449 -17.93 25.56 5.45
N GLY A 450 -17.68 24.73 4.44
CA GLY A 450 -17.06 23.41 4.59
C GLY A 450 -15.64 23.49 5.15
N MET A 451 -14.82 24.46 4.68
CA MET A 451 -13.49 24.71 5.23
C MET A 451 -13.57 25.12 6.71
N LYS A 452 -14.40 26.09 7.05
CA LYS A 452 -14.59 26.54 8.44
C LYS A 452 -15.07 25.43 9.35
N ASP A 453 -15.94 24.56 8.84
CA ASP A 453 -16.42 23.40 9.61
C ASP A 453 -15.28 22.39 9.89
N MET A 454 -14.38 22.12 8.92
CA MET A 454 -13.21 21.26 9.16
C MET A 454 -12.30 21.78 10.28
N PHE A 455 -12.05 23.08 10.34
CA PHE A 455 -11.17 23.69 11.34
C PHE A 455 -11.90 24.18 12.59
N SER A 456 -13.15 23.74 12.80
CA SER A 456 -13.90 24.00 14.03
C SER A 456 -13.48 23.04 15.17
N GLY A 457 -13.81 23.41 16.41
CA GLY A 457 -13.50 22.61 17.59
C GLY A 457 -12.31 23.10 18.37
N SER A 458 -11.72 22.22 19.19
CA SER A 458 -10.57 22.53 20.04
C SER A 458 -9.27 22.44 19.23
N GLY A 459 -8.52 23.53 19.14
CA GLY A 459 -7.28 23.63 18.39
C GLY A 459 -6.95 25.06 17.96
N PRO A 460 -5.82 25.30 17.27
CA PRO A 460 -4.81 24.31 16.88
C PRO A 460 -3.97 23.80 18.07
N ARG A 461 -3.58 22.54 18.00
CA ARG A 461 -2.61 21.89 18.86
C ARG A 461 -1.40 21.55 18.02
N LEU A 462 -0.17 21.89 18.48
CA LEU A 462 1.06 21.75 17.71
C LEU A 462 1.94 20.62 18.27
N ALA A 463 2.19 19.60 17.48
CA ALA A 463 3.25 18.62 17.70
C ALA A 463 4.45 18.93 16.81
N MET A 464 5.66 18.85 17.35
CA MET A 464 6.90 19.08 16.62
C MET A 464 7.87 17.90 16.78
N LEU A 465 8.31 17.34 15.67
CA LEU A 465 9.47 16.43 15.58
C LEU A 465 10.64 17.22 15.01
N SER A 466 11.84 17.08 15.60
CA SER A 466 13.05 17.78 15.15
C SER A 466 14.31 16.98 15.46
N PRO A 467 15.44 17.20 14.75
CA PRO A 467 16.69 16.49 14.99
C PRO A 467 17.36 16.85 16.32
N ALA A 468 17.05 18.04 16.84
CA ALA A 468 17.56 18.57 18.12
C ALA A 468 16.42 19.27 18.88
N PRO A 469 16.55 19.49 20.21
CA PRO A 469 15.54 20.20 20.99
C PRO A 469 15.23 21.60 20.41
N VAL A 470 13.94 21.90 20.26
CA VAL A 470 13.45 23.20 19.81
C VAL A 470 12.81 23.96 20.96
N MET A 471 12.98 25.27 20.95
CA MET A 471 12.43 26.18 21.96
C MET A 471 11.38 27.11 21.34
N GLY A 472 10.50 27.64 22.20
CA GLY A 472 9.57 28.68 21.76
C GLY A 472 8.37 28.19 20.94
N LEU A 473 7.92 26.94 21.10
CA LEU A 473 6.75 26.42 20.40
C LEU A 473 5.46 27.21 20.64
N PRO A 474 5.12 27.60 21.89
CA PRO A 474 3.93 28.44 22.12
C PRO A 474 3.99 29.77 21.39
N GLN A 475 5.18 30.41 21.37
CA GLN A 475 5.40 31.69 20.67
C GLN A 475 5.32 31.48 19.14
N ALA A 476 5.88 30.40 18.61
CA ALA A 476 5.79 30.06 17.19
C ALA A 476 4.36 29.79 16.76
N LEU A 477 3.58 29.06 17.58
CA LEU A 477 2.17 28.83 17.32
C LEU A 477 1.38 30.13 17.31
N ALA A 478 1.57 30.98 18.32
CA ALA A 478 0.91 32.31 18.39
C ALA A 478 1.29 33.20 17.20
N ALA A 479 2.56 33.17 16.77
CA ALA A 479 3.03 33.90 15.59
C ALA A 479 2.42 33.37 14.28
N ALA A 480 2.19 32.06 14.19
CA ALA A 480 1.51 31.45 13.05
C ALA A 480 0.01 31.83 13.05
N GLU A 481 -0.67 31.76 14.19
CA GLU A 481 -2.08 32.17 14.34
C GLU A 481 -2.30 33.64 13.99
N ALA A 482 -1.31 34.50 14.24
CA ALA A 482 -1.33 35.91 13.88
C ALA A 482 -0.87 36.21 12.43
N ALA A 483 -0.54 35.20 11.64
CA ALA A 483 -0.06 35.39 10.28
C ALA A 483 -1.09 36.10 9.39
N ALA A 484 -0.63 37.05 8.59
CA ALA A 484 -1.47 37.68 7.57
C ALA A 484 -1.83 36.65 6.48
N PRO A 485 -3.05 36.73 5.91
CA PRO A 485 -3.44 35.87 4.81
C PRO A 485 -2.44 35.90 3.65
N ALA A 486 -2.15 34.74 3.07
CA ALA A 486 -1.27 34.63 1.91
C ALA A 486 -1.91 35.26 0.67
N ALA A 487 -1.11 35.88 -0.19
CA ALA A 487 -1.58 36.33 -1.51
C ALA A 487 -1.89 35.12 -2.40
N ARG A 488 -2.99 35.18 -3.14
CA ARG A 488 -3.40 34.15 -4.11
C ARG A 488 -2.62 34.29 -5.41
N GLN A 489 -2.17 33.19 -5.96
CA GLN A 489 -1.54 33.17 -7.27
C GLN A 489 -2.62 33.21 -8.37
N ALA A 490 -2.30 33.93 -9.46
CA ALA A 490 -3.18 33.99 -10.63
C ALA A 490 -3.17 32.62 -11.36
N GLU A 491 -4.35 32.21 -11.83
CA GLU A 491 -4.46 31.00 -12.64
C GLU A 491 -3.92 31.23 -14.06
N ARG A 492 -3.13 30.27 -14.56
CA ARG A 492 -2.59 30.25 -15.92
C ARG A 492 -3.33 29.17 -16.73
N ARG A 493 -3.79 29.51 -17.93
CA ARG A 493 -4.34 28.53 -18.88
C ARG A 493 -3.20 27.75 -19.55
N VAL A 494 -3.40 26.48 -19.78
CA VAL A 494 -2.47 25.56 -20.44
C VAL A 494 -3.23 24.65 -21.41
N SER A 495 -2.60 24.27 -22.52
CA SER A 495 -3.19 23.38 -23.52
C SER A 495 -2.16 22.33 -23.94
N LEU A 496 -2.62 21.13 -24.37
CA LEU A 496 -1.78 20.15 -25.02
C LEU A 496 -1.16 20.66 -26.32
N ASP A 497 -1.81 21.64 -26.98
CA ASP A 497 -1.30 22.24 -28.21
C ASP A 497 -0.05 23.08 -28.00
N ASP A 498 0.22 23.49 -26.76
CA ASP A 498 1.44 24.20 -26.37
C ASP A 498 2.67 23.26 -26.28
N LEU A 499 2.46 21.94 -26.29
CA LEU A 499 3.56 20.97 -26.34
C LEU A 499 4.26 21.01 -27.71
N PRO A 500 5.62 20.88 -27.72
CA PRO A 500 6.36 20.92 -28.99
C PRO A 500 5.92 19.81 -29.94
N PRO A 501 5.99 20.05 -31.27
CA PRO A 501 5.70 19.03 -32.26
C PRO A 501 6.74 17.91 -32.21
N LEU A 502 6.31 16.67 -32.38
CA LEU A 502 7.18 15.48 -32.33
C LEU A 502 7.81 15.16 -33.71
N GLY A 503 7.22 15.65 -34.79
CA GLY A 503 7.66 15.41 -36.17
C GLY A 503 6.50 15.05 -37.08
N PRO A 504 6.75 14.77 -38.38
CA PRO A 504 5.71 14.27 -39.29
C PRO A 504 5.26 12.87 -38.84
N PRO A 505 4.03 12.47 -39.18
CA PRO A 505 3.55 11.13 -38.85
C PRO A 505 4.49 10.04 -39.38
N GLY A 506 4.77 9.05 -38.53
CA GLY A 506 5.62 7.90 -38.86
C GLY A 506 4.94 6.97 -39.88
N ARG A 507 5.65 5.89 -40.22
CA ARG A 507 5.17 4.86 -41.16
C ARG A 507 5.35 3.48 -40.56
N GLU A 508 4.32 2.64 -40.64
CA GLU A 508 4.36 1.22 -40.31
C GLU A 508 5.24 0.49 -41.34
N VAL A 509 6.10 -0.42 -40.91
CA VAL A 509 6.99 -1.25 -41.75
C VAL A 509 6.52 -2.70 -41.76
N SER A 510 6.18 -3.25 -40.59
CA SER A 510 5.73 -4.64 -40.48
C SER A 510 4.80 -4.83 -39.28
N ARG A 511 3.96 -5.87 -39.40
CA ARG A 511 3.05 -6.31 -38.37
C ARG A 511 3.15 -7.83 -38.22
N GLU A 512 3.30 -8.30 -36.99
CA GLU A 512 3.43 -9.71 -36.65
C GLU A 512 2.41 -10.07 -35.58
N ARG A 513 1.51 -11.01 -35.84
CA ARG A 513 0.53 -11.48 -34.85
C ARG A 513 1.04 -12.73 -34.14
N ILE A 514 0.98 -12.73 -32.82
CA ILE A 514 1.24 -13.85 -31.91
C ILE A 514 -0.11 -14.41 -31.50
N ALA A 515 -0.67 -15.29 -32.35
CA ALA A 515 -2.08 -15.66 -32.29
C ALA A 515 -2.49 -16.36 -30.97
N ASP A 516 -1.63 -17.21 -30.43
CA ASP A 516 -1.90 -17.99 -29.20
C ASP A 516 -1.88 -17.15 -27.93
N LEU A 517 -1.21 -15.99 -27.97
CA LEU A 517 -1.19 -15.03 -26.87
C LEU A 517 -2.10 -13.83 -27.13
N ASP A 518 -2.78 -13.81 -28.27
CA ASP A 518 -3.63 -12.69 -28.71
C ASP A 518 -2.91 -11.33 -28.59
N ALA A 519 -1.69 -11.27 -29.11
CA ALA A 519 -0.83 -10.09 -29.09
C ALA A 519 -0.34 -9.76 -30.51
N THR A 520 0.08 -8.53 -30.73
CA THR A 520 0.61 -8.07 -32.03
C THR A 520 1.84 -7.20 -31.81
N ILE A 521 2.89 -7.43 -32.59
CA ILE A 521 4.08 -6.58 -32.66
C ILE A 521 4.02 -5.78 -33.95
N VAL A 522 4.09 -4.45 -33.88
CA VAL A 522 4.15 -3.53 -35.01
C VAL A 522 5.49 -2.81 -35.01
N ARG A 523 6.20 -2.77 -36.14
CA ARG A 523 7.47 -2.05 -36.25
C ARG A 523 7.32 -0.82 -37.16
N PHE A 524 7.98 0.27 -36.78
CA PHE A 524 7.92 1.55 -37.48
C PHE A 524 9.24 1.95 -38.11
N ALA A 525 9.18 2.82 -39.13
CA ALA A 525 10.34 3.22 -39.94
C ALA A 525 11.45 3.94 -39.15
N ASN A 526 11.11 4.60 -38.04
CA ASN A 526 12.10 5.24 -37.18
C ASN A 526 12.83 4.25 -36.22
N GLY A 527 12.53 2.95 -36.30
CA GLY A 527 13.11 1.91 -35.45
C GLY A 527 12.33 1.68 -34.15
N SER A 528 11.26 2.43 -33.89
CA SER A 528 10.36 2.14 -32.73
C SER A 528 9.47 0.94 -33.03
N SER A 529 8.91 0.35 -31.96
CA SER A 529 7.97 -0.77 -32.03
C SER A 529 6.80 -0.57 -31.07
N LEU A 530 5.69 -1.25 -31.38
CA LEU A 530 4.53 -1.40 -30.52
C LEU A 530 4.32 -2.88 -30.24
N VAL A 531 4.27 -3.27 -28.97
CA VAL A 531 3.80 -4.57 -28.53
C VAL A 531 2.40 -4.35 -27.93
N PHE A 532 1.40 -4.95 -28.55
CA PHE A 532 0.00 -4.63 -28.29
C PHE A 532 -0.82 -5.85 -27.86
N LYS A 533 -1.70 -5.66 -26.86
CA LYS A 533 -2.71 -6.64 -26.47
C LYS A 533 -4.00 -5.95 -26.08
N GLN A 534 -5.07 -6.24 -26.84
CA GLN A 534 -6.42 -5.82 -26.42
C GLN A 534 -6.93 -6.73 -25.30
N THR A 535 -7.50 -6.15 -24.26
CA THR A 535 -8.10 -6.88 -23.14
C THR A 535 -9.41 -6.28 -22.68
N GLY A 536 -10.27 -7.12 -22.09
CA GLY A 536 -11.48 -6.70 -21.40
C GLY A 536 -11.38 -6.80 -19.87
N TYR A 537 -10.17 -6.98 -19.33
CA TYR A 537 -9.97 -7.22 -17.88
C TYR A 537 -10.35 -6.02 -17.02
N GLU A 538 -10.12 -4.81 -17.54
CA GLU A 538 -10.35 -3.55 -16.84
C GLU A 538 -10.99 -2.56 -17.83
N LYS A 539 -12.32 -2.46 -17.80
CA LYS A 539 -13.07 -1.59 -18.72
C LYS A 539 -12.68 -0.13 -18.57
N GLY A 540 -12.49 0.54 -19.71
CA GLY A 540 -12.06 1.94 -19.79
C GLY A 540 -10.64 2.18 -19.27
N SER A 541 -9.78 1.17 -19.20
CA SER A 541 -8.39 1.30 -18.76
C SER A 541 -7.43 0.80 -19.84
N VAL A 542 -6.41 1.62 -20.12
CA VAL A 542 -5.31 1.32 -21.05
C VAL A 542 -4.00 1.61 -20.35
N ASN A 543 -3.16 0.60 -20.19
CA ASN A 543 -1.80 0.73 -19.66
C ASN A 543 -0.82 0.95 -20.79
N VAL A 544 0.08 1.91 -20.62
CA VAL A 544 1.11 2.29 -21.60
C VAL A 544 2.48 2.26 -20.92
N SER A 545 3.44 1.62 -21.54
CA SER A 545 4.86 1.64 -21.15
C SER A 545 5.72 2.00 -22.37
N LEU A 546 6.64 2.94 -22.22
CA LEU A 546 7.68 3.24 -23.20
C LEU A 546 9.03 2.82 -22.61
N ARG A 547 9.68 1.83 -23.23
CA ARG A 547 11.00 1.33 -22.83
C ARG A 547 12.05 1.72 -23.86
N PHE A 548 13.21 2.15 -23.39
CA PHE A 548 14.33 2.51 -24.26
C PHE A 548 15.68 2.47 -23.52
N GLY A 549 16.77 2.56 -24.23
CA GLY A 549 18.10 2.49 -23.62
C GLY A 549 18.49 1.09 -23.14
N ARG A 550 19.37 1.03 -22.14
CA ARG A 550 19.89 -0.22 -21.53
C ARG A 550 20.10 -0.08 -20.02
N GLY A 551 19.39 0.83 -19.37
CA GLY A 551 19.36 0.97 -17.93
C GLY A 551 20.74 1.00 -17.25
N MET A 552 20.82 0.37 -16.07
CA MET A 552 22.07 0.28 -15.30
C MET A 552 23.17 -0.49 -16.02
N ALA A 553 22.82 -1.41 -16.94
CA ALA A 553 23.80 -2.17 -17.70
C ALA A 553 24.66 -1.29 -18.65
N ALA A 554 24.11 -0.16 -19.12
CA ALA A 554 24.85 0.78 -19.97
C ALA A 554 25.78 1.71 -19.19
N LEU A 555 25.69 1.74 -17.86
CA LEU A 555 26.50 2.63 -17.04
C LEU A 555 27.92 2.05 -16.83
N PRO A 556 28.94 2.93 -16.68
CA PRO A 556 30.28 2.50 -16.32
C PRO A 556 30.31 1.70 -15.01
N ALA A 557 30.93 0.52 -15.03
CA ALA A 557 31.00 -0.39 -13.88
C ALA A 557 31.97 0.06 -12.79
N ASP A 558 32.82 1.06 -13.06
CA ASP A 558 33.90 1.52 -12.20
C ASP A 558 33.53 2.66 -11.24
N ARG A 559 32.32 3.19 -11.34
CA ARG A 559 31.90 4.37 -10.57
C ARG A 559 30.42 4.43 -10.25
N LYS A 560 30.09 5.18 -9.19
CA LYS A 560 28.71 5.55 -8.83
C LYS A 560 28.13 6.54 -9.86
N SER A 561 26.80 6.53 -9.95
CA SER A 561 26.05 7.50 -10.75
C SER A 561 24.80 7.96 -9.99
N PRO A 562 24.23 9.15 -10.29
CA PRO A 562 23.00 9.61 -9.66
C PRO A 562 21.73 8.90 -10.20
N ALA A 563 21.83 7.66 -10.69
CA ALA A 563 20.72 6.87 -11.22
C ALA A 563 19.56 6.70 -10.21
N TRP A 564 19.85 6.67 -8.92
CA TRP A 564 18.84 6.61 -7.86
C TRP A 564 17.87 7.82 -7.86
N MET A 565 18.26 8.94 -8.49
CA MET A 565 17.40 10.11 -8.68
C MET A 565 16.56 10.04 -9.97
N ALA A 566 16.77 9.07 -10.85
CA ALA A 566 16.05 8.99 -12.12
C ALA A 566 14.51 9.07 -11.98
N PRO A 567 13.85 8.45 -10.96
CA PRO A 567 12.41 8.58 -10.75
C PRO A 567 11.92 10.02 -10.57
N LEU A 568 12.81 10.95 -10.18
CA LEU A 568 12.49 12.38 -10.07
C LEU A 568 11.94 12.94 -11.39
N LEU A 569 12.39 12.46 -12.54
CA LEU A 569 11.87 12.91 -13.84
C LEU A 569 10.38 12.66 -13.99
N GLY A 570 9.83 11.60 -13.39
CA GLY A 570 8.39 11.33 -13.39
C GLY A 570 7.57 12.43 -12.71
N SER A 571 8.18 13.17 -11.78
CA SER A 571 7.55 14.24 -10.98
C SER A 571 7.93 15.64 -11.45
N THR A 572 8.62 15.80 -12.59
CA THR A 572 8.93 17.10 -13.19
C THR A 572 7.94 17.47 -14.29
N GLY A 573 7.91 18.72 -14.68
CA GLY A 573 7.15 19.21 -15.83
C GLY A 573 7.52 18.53 -17.16
N VAL A 574 6.96 18.98 -18.26
CA VAL A 574 7.17 18.43 -19.61
C VAL A 574 7.18 19.56 -20.64
N GLY A 575 8.15 19.58 -21.54
CA GLY A 575 8.27 20.63 -22.55
C GLY A 575 8.33 22.04 -21.90
N PRO A 576 7.43 22.95 -22.28
CA PRO A 576 7.40 24.29 -21.72
C PRO A 576 6.72 24.37 -20.35
N PHE A 577 6.11 23.27 -19.87
CA PHE A 577 5.37 23.26 -18.61
C PHE A 577 6.26 22.81 -17.47
N ASP A 578 6.22 23.55 -16.37
CA ASP A 578 6.62 23.09 -15.05
C ASP A 578 5.59 22.09 -14.49
N LEU A 579 5.79 21.63 -13.28
CA LEU A 579 4.88 20.66 -12.67
C LEU A 579 3.46 21.22 -12.45
N ASP A 580 3.31 22.52 -12.11
CA ASP A 580 1.99 23.16 -11.96
C ASP A 580 1.27 23.24 -13.31
N GLY A 581 1.98 23.61 -14.37
CA GLY A 581 1.46 23.59 -15.74
C GLY A 581 1.04 22.18 -16.17
N LEU A 582 1.83 21.16 -15.85
CA LEU A 582 1.50 19.76 -16.13
C LEU A 582 0.23 19.32 -15.38
N GLU A 583 0.09 19.62 -14.10
CA GLU A 583 -1.09 19.26 -13.33
C GLU A 583 -2.36 19.95 -13.84
N ARG A 584 -2.25 21.20 -14.28
CA ARG A 584 -3.35 21.92 -14.94
C ARG A 584 -3.73 21.27 -16.27
N LEU A 585 -2.72 20.86 -17.04
CA LEU A 585 -2.91 20.13 -18.30
C LEU A 585 -3.66 18.81 -18.10
N LEU A 586 -3.42 18.12 -16.99
CA LEU A 586 -4.04 16.84 -16.64
C LEU A 586 -5.41 16.98 -15.98
N THR A 587 -5.86 18.21 -15.63
CA THR A 587 -7.18 18.45 -15.03
C THR A 587 -8.30 17.90 -15.92
N GLY A 588 -9.18 17.07 -15.36
CA GLY A 588 -10.27 16.43 -16.10
C GLY A 588 -9.85 15.33 -17.07
N ARG A 589 -8.58 14.94 -17.07
CA ARG A 589 -8.03 13.87 -17.91
C ARG A 589 -7.63 12.65 -17.06
N ARG A 590 -7.77 11.49 -17.65
CA ARG A 590 -7.33 10.24 -17.05
C ARG A 590 -5.96 9.85 -17.63
N MET A 591 -4.97 10.65 -17.35
CA MET A 591 -3.60 10.42 -17.77
C MET A 591 -2.66 10.41 -16.57
N SER A 592 -1.65 9.58 -16.62
CA SER A 592 -0.61 9.50 -15.57
C SER A 592 0.77 9.33 -16.19
N MET A 593 1.80 9.66 -15.43
CA MET A 593 3.18 9.48 -15.83
C MET A 593 4.03 9.09 -14.63
N SER A 594 4.87 8.07 -14.80
CA SER A 594 5.99 7.76 -13.92
C SER A 594 7.23 7.50 -14.76
N PHE A 595 8.40 7.73 -14.20
CA PHE A 595 9.69 7.44 -14.79
C PHE A 595 10.50 6.54 -13.88
N ASP A 596 11.18 5.55 -14.45
CA ASP A 596 12.04 4.64 -13.71
C ASP A 596 13.26 4.26 -14.58
N MET A 597 14.28 3.72 -13.94
CA MET A 597 15.46 3.16 -14.55
C MET A 597 15.82 1.87 -13.83
N ASP A 598 15.66 0.76 -14.53
CA ASP A 598 16.02 -0.57 -14.03
C ASP A 598 17.38 -1.05 -14.56
N ASP A 599 17.69 -2.32 -14.33
CA ASP A 599 18.94 -2.93 -14.81
C ASP A 599 19.03 -2.97 -16.35
N GLU A 600 17.90 -2.90 -17.07
CA GLU A 600 17.79 -3.20 -18.50
C GLU A 600 17.35 -2.00 -19.35
N ALA A 601 16.62 -1.03 -18.82
CA ALA A 601 16.00 0.05 -19.56
C ALA A 601 15.74 1.32 -18.74
N LEU A 602 15.42 2.40 -19.46
CA LEU A 602 14.68 3.54 -18.93
C LEU A 602 13.22 3.35 -19.33
N ILE A 603 12.30 3.64 -18.38
CA ILE A 603 10.91 3.27 -18.52
C ILE A 603 10.01 4.45 -18.15
N LEU A 604 9.14 4.83 -19.07
CA LEU A 604 8.03 5.75 -18.82
C LEU A 604 6.74 4.96 -18.82
N ARG A 605 6.00 4.97 -17.71
CA ARG A 605 4.71 4.30 -17.61
C ARG A 605 3.59 5.31 -17.44
N GLY A 606 2.42 4.98 -17.93
CA GLY A 606 1.20 5.72 -17.73
C GLY A 606 -0.03 4.84 -17.86
N SER A 607 -1.15 5.34 -17.35
CA SER A 607 -2.47 4.75 -17.58
C SER A 607 -3.42 5.81 -18.09
N THR A 608 -4.31 5.41 -18.99
CA THR A 608 -5.27 6.30 -19.63
C THR A 608 -6.55 5.56 -20.00
N ARG A 609 -7.39 6.15 -20.83
CA ARG A 609 -8.54 5.55 -21.52
C ARG A 609 -8.33 5.63 -23.04
N ALA A 610 -9.09 4.86 -23.80
CA ALA A 610 -8.92 4.76 -25.25
C ALA A 610 -8.95 6.12 -25.96
N GLU A 611 -9.87 7.01 -25.54
CA GLU A 611 -10.05 8.33 -26.14
C GLU A 611 -8.89 9.29 -25.91
N GLU A 612 -8.11 9.06 -24.86
CA GLU A 612 -6.96 9.89 -24.47
C GLU A 612 -5.60 9.22 -24.79
N LEU A 613 -5.59 8.06 -25.45
CA LEU A 613 -4.37 7.32 -25.72
C LEU A 613 -3.35 8.11 -26.55
N GLN A 614 -3.79 8.85 -27.56
CA GLN A 614 -2.90 9.70 -28.37
C GLN A 614 -2.27 10.80 -27.54
N ASP A 615 -3.05 11.44 -26.66
CA ASP A 615 -2.57 12.51 -25.76
C ASP A 615 -1.60 11.95 -24.72
N GLN A 616 -1.90 10.77 -24.18
CA GLN A 616 -1.01 10.06 -23.24
C GLN A 616 0.35 9.75 -23.89
N LEU A 617 0.35 9.18 -25.11
CA LEU A 617 1.58 8.89 -25.84
C LEU A 617 2.34 10.18 -26.21
N ARG A 618 1.63 11.25 -26.57
CA ARG A 618 2.25 12.56 -26.86
C ARG A 618 2.95 13.11 -25.61
N LEU A 619 2.30 13.01 -24.44
CA LEU A 619 2.87 13.44 -23.16
C LEU A 619 4.17 12.67 -22.85
N LEU A 620 4.13 11.32 -22.94
CA LEU A 620 5.28 10.48 -22.66
C LEU A 620 6.41 10.68 -23.69
N ALA A 621 6.10 10.77 -24.97
CA ALA A 621 7.08 11.05 -26.01
C ALA A 621 7.74 12.42 -25.85
N THR A 622 6.96 13.45 -25.51
CA THR A 622 7.49 14.78 -25.23
C THR A 622 8.44 14.75 -24.02
N LYS A 623 8.10 13.96 -22.98
CA LYS A 623 8.99 13.80 -21.80
C LYS A 623 10.38 13.26 -22.19
N ILE A 624 10.45 12.37 -23.17
CA ILE A 624 11.72 11.83 -23.66
C ILE A 624 12.54 12.87 -24.42
N VAL A 625 11.91 13.66 -25.32
CA VAL A 625 12.64 14.56 -26.23
C VAL A 625 12.77 15.98 -25.70
N ALA A 626 11.87 16.39 -24.82
CA ALA A 626 11.88 17.71 -24.19
C ALA A 626 11.59 17.56 -22.67
N PRO A 627 12.48 16.88 -21.93
CA PRO A 627 12.34 16.76 -20.49
C PRO A 627 12.46 18.14 -19.82
N HIS A 628 11.64 18.38 -18.84
CA HIS A 628 11.79 19.55 -17.99
C HIS A 628 12.65 19.16 -16.78
N PHE A 629 13.86 19.69 -16.69
CA PHE A 629 14.71 19.55 -15.50
C PHE A 629 14.40 20.71 -14.56
N ASP A 630 13.90 20.42 -13.35
CA ASP A 630 13.52 21.40 -12.37
C ASP A 630 14.59 21.46 -11.25
N PRO A 631 15.45 22.52 -11.22
CA PRO A 631 16.47 22.65 -10.20
C PRO A 631 15.89 22.78 -8.78
N ALA A 632 14.70 23.37 -8.62
CA ALA A 632 14.06 23.52 -7.32
C ALA A 632 13.56 22.17 -6.80
N LEU A 633 12.96 21.35 -7.66
CA LEU A 633 12.55 19.99 -7.32
C LEU A 633 13.77 19.11 -7.02
N PHE A 634 14.85 19.23 -7.81
CA PHE A 634 16.12 18.54 -7.54
C PHE A 634 16.64 18.88 -6.15
N GLN A 635 16.71 20.18 -5.80
CA GLN A 635 17.18 20.63 -4.47
C GLN A 635 16.27 20.10 -3.35
N ARG A 636 14.95 20.11 -3.52
CA ARG A 636 14.02 19.52 -2.53
C ARG A 636 14.29 18.03 -2.33
N SER A 637 14.45 17.27 -3.43
CA SER A 637 14.73 15.84 -3.36
C SER A 637 16.09 15.55 -2.70
N LYS A 638 17.10 16.37 -3.00
CA LYS A 638 18.41 16.30 -2.35
C LYS A 638 18.33 16.58 -0.85
N ILE A 639 17.61 17.63 -0.43
CA ILE A 639 17.41 17.94 0.99
C ILE A 639 16.65 16.80 1.67
N ALA A 640 15.58 16.27 1.08
CA ALA A 640 14.85 15.13 1.63
C ALA A 640 15.74 13.87 1.77
N ALA A 641 16.62 13.62 0.82
CA ALA A 641 17.58 12.52 0.90
C ALA A 641 18.60 12.72 2.04
N LEU A 642 19.08 13.96 2.26
CA LEU A 642 19.97 14.29 3.36
C LEU A 642 19.29 14.19 4.73
N GLU A 643 18.05 14.68 4.84
CA GLU A 643 17.25 14.57 6.07
C GLU A 643 16.90 13.13 6.42
N SER A 644 16.65 12.27 5.43
CA SER A 644 16.37 10.85 5.63
C SER A 644 17.63 9.98 5.74
N TYR A 645 18.82 10.53 5.50
CA TYR A 645 20.07 9.76 5.47
C TYR A 645 20.32 8.99 6.77
N ASP A 646 20.23 9.69 7.90
CA ASP A 646 20.53 9.11 9.21
C ASP A 646 19.46 8.08 9.65
N LEU A 647 18.22 8.18 9.12
CA LEU A 647 17.18 7.19 9.35
C LEU A 647 17.51 5.81 8.75
N ALA A 648 18.36 5.76 7.71
CA ALA A 648 18.82 4.49 7.16
C ALA A 648 19.68 3.67 8.15
N PHE A 649 20.15 4.30 9.22
CA PHE A 649 20.94 3.66 10.28
C PHE A 649 20.12 3.43 11.57
N SER A 650 18.86 3.80 11.60
CA SER A 650 18.01 3.77 12.81
C SER A 650 17.45 2.40 13.17
N SER A 651 17.54 1.41 12.28
CA SER A 651 17.11 0.03 12.55
C SER A 651 17.91 -0.98 11.75
N ALA A 652 17.88 -2.25 12.17
CA ALA A 652 18.53 -3.33 11.46
C ALA A 652 17.98 -3.51 10.03
N ALA A 653 16.65 -3.44 9.86
CA ALA A 653 16.00 -3.56 8.55
C ALA A 653 16.34 -2.38 7.63
N SER A 654 16.32 -1.14 8.13
CA SER A 654 16.68 0.05 7.34
C SER A 654 18.15 -0.02 6.88
N ARG A 655 19.03 -0.44 7.76
CA ARG A 655 20.45 -0.63 7.43
C ARG A 655 20.64 -1.73 6.37
N MET A 656 19.95 -2.86 6.53
CA MET A 656 19.94 -3.94 5.54
C MET A 656 19.43 -3.43 4.17
N GLY A 657 18.30 -2.73 4.14
CA GLY A 657 17.73 -2.16 2.90
C GLY A 657 18.70 -1.23 2.17
N ARG A 658 19.46 -0.41 2.91
CA ARG A 658 20.47 0.49 2.33
C ARG A 658 21.61 -0.28 1.64
N GLU A 659 22.14 -1.33 2.27
CA GLU A 659 23.36 -2.00 1.82
C GLU A 659 23.09 -3.16 0.85
N PHE A 660 21.94 -3.79 0.93
CA PHE A 660 21.62 -5.04 0.23
C PHE A 660 21.82 -4.95 -1.29
N GLY A 661 21.41 -3.85 -1.92
CA GLY A 661 21.53 -3.67 -3.36
C GLY A 661 22.98 -3.81 -3.87
N ALA A 662 23.93 -3.23 -3.14
CA ALA A 662 25.35 -3.31 -3.44
C ALA A 662 25.92 -4.69 -3.08
N VAL A 663 25.61 -5.18 -1.87
CA VAL A 663 26.12 -6.48 -1.40
C VAL A 663 25.70 -7.60 -2.33
N ALA A 664 24.41 -7.68 -2.70
CA ALA A 664 23.89 -8.72 -3.58
C ALA A 664 24.49 -8.69 -5.00
N ARG A 665 25.22 -7.60 -5.37
CA ARG A 665 25.93 -7.44 -6.63
C ARG A 665 27.44 -7.35 -6.46
N GLY A 666 27.98 -8.02 -5.40
CA GLY A 666 29.44 -8.08 -5.15
C GLY A 666 30.09 -6.73 -4.91
N ASN A 667 29.35 -5.76 -4.42
CA ASN A 667 29.75 -4.37 -4.20
C ASN A 667 30.06 -3.59 -5.49
N ASP A 668 29.40 -3.93 -6.59
CA ASP A 668 29.49 -3.17 -7.84
C ASP A 668 29.17 -1.69 -7.58
N PRO A 669 30.03 -0.75 -8.00
CA PRO A 669 29.87 0.68 -7.72
C PRO A 669 28.54 1.28 -8.16
N ARG A 670 27.92 0.79 -9.22
CA ARG A 670 26.66 1.29 -9.76
C ARG A 670 25.50 1.22 -8.75
N TRP A 671 25.51 0.24 -7.84
CA TRP A 671 24.47 0.03 -6.83
C TRP A 671 24.89 0.45 -5.41
N LYS A 672 26.13 0.94 -5.24
CA LYS A 672 26.55 1.44 -3.93
C LYS A 672 25.76 2.69 -3.55
N PRO A 673 25.17 2.74 -2.34
CA PRO A 673 24.50 3.93 -1.87
C PRO A 673 25.47 5.11 -1.78
N PHE A 674 24.95 6.31 -2.03
CA PHE A 674 25.71 7.54 -1.84
C PHE A 674 25.92 7.81 -0.36
N GLU A 675 27.14 8.28 -0.01
CA GLU A 675 27.42 8.79 1.31
C GLU A 675 26.90 10.26 1.44
N LYS A 676 26.68 10.71 2.67
CA LYS A 676 26.12 12.06 2.96
C LYS A 676 26.85 13.15 2.19
N ILE A 677 28.18 13.14 2.25
CA ILE A 677 29.02 14.10 1.53
C ILE A 677 28.89 14.01 -0.01
N GLU A 678 28.65 12.82 -0.55
CA GLU A 678 28.42 12.65 -1.99
C GLU A 678 27.06 13.25 -2.39
N ILE A 679 26.01 13.06 -1.57
CA ILE A 679 24.70 13.69 -1.78
C ILE A 679 24.82 15.21 -1.67
N GLU A 680 25.54 15.74 -0.69
CA GLU A 680 25.78 17.19 -0.51
C GLU A 680 26.45 17.84 -1.73
N ARG A 681 27.31 17.10 -2.42
CA ARG A 681 28.04 17.59 -3.60
C ARG A 681 27.27 17.52 -4.91
N LEU A 682 26.17 16.72 -4.96
CA LEU A 682 25.36 16.62 -6.17
C LEU A 682 24.74 17.97 -6.54
N ARG A 683 24.79 18.33 -7.83
CA ARG A 683 24.18 19.53 -8.40
C ARG A 683 23.12 19.14 -9.43
N ALA A 684 22.15 20.02 -9.65
CA ALA A 684 21.10 19.82 -10.64
C ALA A 684 21.68 19.65 -12.05
N GLU A 685 22.74 20.41 -12.38
CA GLU A 685 23.42 20.34 -13.66
C GLU A 685 24.11 18.98 -13.88
N ASP A 686 24.66 18.38 -12.83
CA ASP A 686 25.30 17.06 -12.89
C ASP A 686 24.25 15.96 -13.18
N PHE A 687 23.05 16.06 -12.56
CA PHE A 687 21.93 15.16 -12.83
C PHE A 687 21.39 15.33 -14.26
N GLU A 688 21.23 16.57 -14.71
CA GLU A 688 20.80 16.88 -16.07
C GLU A 688 21.80 16.35 -17.11
N ALA A 689 23.11 16.59 -16.89
CA ALA A 689 24.18 16.08 -17.74
C ALA A 689 24.25 14.55 -17.78
N PHE A 690 23.91 13.89 -16.67
CA PHE A 690 23.79 12.43 -16.58
C PHE A 690 22.59 11.90 -17.36
N MET A 691 21.41 12.51 -17.21
CA MET A 691 20.16 11.98 -17.78
C MET A 691 20.00 12.29 -19.28
N LYS A 692 20.43 13.46 -19.77
CA LYS A 692 20.24 13.86 -21.18
C LYS A 692 20.75 12.84 -22.21
N PRO A 693 21.98 12.31 -22.14
CA PRO A 693 22.45 11.31 -23.09
C PRO A 693 21.67 9.98 -23.00
N LEU A 694 21.24 9.59 -21.81
CA LEU A 694 20.43 8.38 -21.60
C LEU A 694 19.03 8.53 -22.24
N LEU A 695 18.40 9.70 -22.07
CA LEU A 695 17.12 10.02 -22.69
C LEU A 695 17.20 10.09 -24.23
N ALA A 696 18.35 10.46 -24.79
CA ALA A 696 18.54 10.65 -26.23
C ALA A 696 18.79 9.33 -27.00
N ALA A 697 19.14 8.23 -26.33
CA ALA A 697 19.61 7.01 -26.95
C ALA A 697 18.63 5.84 -26.83
N GLY A 698 18.77 4.86 -27.71
CA GLY A 698 18.00 3.61 -27.79
C GLY A 698 16.68 3.75 -28.54
N PRO A 699 16.34 2.79 -29.43
CA PRO A 699 15.01 2.72 -30.02
C PRO A 699 13.96 2.53 -28.91
N ILE A 700 12.75 3.05 -29.15
CA ILE A 700 11.65 3.00 -28.19
C ILE A 700 10.74 1.81 -28.49
N GLU A 701 10.52 0.94 -27.53
CA GLU A 701 9.43 -0.02 -27.55
C GLU A 701 8.26 0.54 -26.71
N ALA A 702 7.09 0.62 -27.33
CA ALA A 702 5.84 0.90 -26.62
C ALA A 702 5.11 -0.41 -26.34
N VAL A 703 4.67 -0.61 -25.10
CA VAL A 703 3.76 -1.69 -24.73
C VAL A 703 2.40 -1.06 -24.40
N ILE A 704 1.34 -1.49 -25.07
CA ILE A 704 -0.03 -0.99 -24.86
C ILE A 704 -0.94 -2.19 -24.60
N VAL A 705 -1.55 -2.21 -23.41
CA VAL A 705 -2.45 -3.28 -22.97
C VAL A 705 -3.72 -2.67 -22.37
N GLY A 706 -4.89 -3.10 -22.84
CA GLY A 706 -6.15 -2.64 -22.26
C GLY A 706 -7.33 -2.58 -23.20
N ASP A 707 -8.33 -1.77 -22.80
CA ASP A 707 -9.61 -1.61 -23.48
C ASP A 707 -9.50 -0.60 -24.64
N VAL A 708 -8.74 -0.96 -25.67
CA VAL A 708 -8.51 -0.18 -26.90
C VAL A 708 -8.25 -1.16 -28.05
N ASP A 709 -8.67 -0.81 -29.27
CA ASP A 709 -8.37 -1.61 -30.46
C ASP A 709 -6.97 -1.29 -31.05
N LEU A 710 -6.45 -2.22 -31.83
CA LEU A 710 -5.11 -2.15 -32.43
C LEU A 710 -4.97 -0.95 -33.38
N GLU A 711 -5.97 -0.65 -34.20
CA GLU A 711 -5.87 0.40 -35.20
C GLU A 711 -5.81 1.78 -34.55
N ASN A 712 -6.57 1.99 -33.47
CA ASN A 712 -6.47 3.21 -32.67
C ASN A 712 -5.09 3.33 -32.01
N ALA A 713 -4.53 2.22 -31.48
CA ALA A 713 -3.20 2.22 -30.89
C ALA A 713 -2.11 2.53 -31.95
N VAL A 714 -2.19 1.93 -33.14
CA VAL A 714 -1.27 2.18 -34.27
C VAL A 714 -1.40 3.64 -34.73
N ALA A 715 -2.62 4.15 -34.91
CA ALA A 715 -2.86 5.54 -35.32
C ALA A 715 -2.27 6.54 -34.32
N ALA A 716 -2.42 6.28 -33.02
CA ALA A 716 -1.80 7.08 -31.97
C ALA A 716 -0.27 7.01 -32.01
N MET A 717 0.31 5.82 -32.21
CA MET A 717 1.75 5.64 -32.35
C MET A 717 2.34 6.40 -33.56
N LEU A 718 1.66 6.34 -34.72
CA LEU A 718 2.11 7.03 -35.93
C LEU A 718 2.24 8.55 -35.75
N LYS A 719 1.37 9.14 -34.94
CA LYS A 719 1.36 10.60 -34.67
C LYS A 719 2.27 11.01 -33.49
N THR A 720 2.82 10.04 -32.75
CA THR A 720 3.57 10.29 -31.53
C THR A 720 4.94 9.62 -31.55
N VAL A 721 5.12 8.46 -30.93
CA VAL A 721 6.42 7.78 -30.78
C VAL A 721 7.07 7.47 -32.15
N ALA A 722 6.28 7.04 -33.13
CA ALA A 722 6.78 6.74 -34.47
C ALA A 722 7.09 8.00 -35.31
N ALA A 723 6.59 9.18 -34.87
CA ALA A 723 6.93 10.48 -35.48
C ALA A 723 8.29 11.02 -35.01
N LEU A 724 8.87 10.47 -33.95
CA LEU A 724 10.20 10.87 -33.46
C LEU A 724 11.30 10.52 -34.45
N PRO A 725 12.42 11.27 -34.46
CA PRO A 725 13.60 10.89 -35.22
C PRO A 725 14.11 9.49 -34.86
N ARG A 726 14.80 8.84 -35.79
CA ARG A 726 15.46 7.54 -35.54
C ARG A 726 16.52 7.72 -34.45
N ARG A 727 16.52 6.82 -33.45
CA ARG A 727 17.42 6.84 -32.30
C ARG A 727 18.53 5.80 -32.47
N ALA A 728 19.74 6.14 -32.05
CA ALA A 728 20.89 5.22 -32.13
C ALA A 728 20.76 4.08 -31.11
N GLU A 729 21.23 2.90 -31.49
CA GLU A 729 21.35 1.75 -30.57
C GLU A 729 22.35 2.05 -29.46
N VAL A 730 22.06 1.55 -28.26
CA VAL A 730 22.94 1.64 -27.10
C VAL A 730 23.81 0.38 -27.04
N GLN A 731 25.12 0.57 -27.13
CA GLN A 731 26.06 -0.52 -26.92
C GLN A 731 26.33 -0.70 -25.42
N VAL A 732 26.27 -1.95 -24.94
CA VAL A 732 26.62 -2.31 -23.57
C VAL A 732 28.02 -2.91 -23.55
N PRO A 733 28.99 -2.32 -22.85
CA PRO A 733 30.31 -2.90 -22.73
C PRO A 733 30.23 -4.28 -22.04
N PRO A 734 30.95 -5.32 -22.56
CA PRO A 734 30.91 -6.66 -21.97
C PRO A 734 31.29 -6.71 -20.47
N GLU A 735 32.20 -5.83 -20.04
CA GLU A 735 32.62 -5.71 -18.65
C GLU A 735 31.46 -5.23 -17.74
N SER A 736 30.55 -4.39 -18.27
CA SER A 736 29.36 -3.92 -17.53
C SER A 736 28.34 -5.03 -17.25
N LEU A 737 28.43 -6.16 -17.97
CA LEU A 737 27.56 -7.33 -17.75
C LEU A 737 28.11 -8.31 -16.70
N ARG A 738 29.35 -8.11 -16.21
CA ARG A 738 29.99 -8.99 -15.24
C ARG A 738 29.59 -8.67 -13.80
N VAL A 739 28.31 -8.75 -13.52
CA VAL A 739 27.76 -8.61 -12.16
C VAL A 739 27.61 -9.98 -11.52
N ARG A 740 28.04 -10.11 -10.28
CA ARG A 740 28.00 -11.39 -9.53
C ARG A 740 27.57 -11.15 -8.09
N PRO A 741 26.85 -12.10 -7.44
CA PRO A 741 26.69 -12.10 -5.99
C PRO A 741 28.01 -12.22 -5.25
N PRO A 742 28.04 -12.01 -3.90
CA PRO A 742 29.22 -12.27 -3.09
C PRO A 742 29.73 -13.70 -3.22
N GLN A 743 31.04 -13.88 -3.07
CA GLN A 743 31.61 -15.22 -2.97
C GLN A 743 31.19 -15.90 -1.67
N ALA A 744 31.10 -17.22 -1.70
CA ALA A 744 30.79 -18.02 -0.52
C ALA A 744 31.81 -17.75 0.63
N SER A 745 31.31 -17.57 1.84
CA SER A 745 32.12 -17.26 3.01
C SER A 745 31.43 -17.73 4.28
N LYS A 746 32.22 -18.35 5.18
CA LYS A 746 31.75 -18.71 6.52
C LYS A 746 31.64 -17.50 7.47
N VAL A 747 32.28 -16.38 7.10
CA VAL A 747 32.23 -15.14 7.89
C VAL A 747 31.16 -14.24 7.36
N PRO A 748 30.15 -13.85 8.17
CA PRO A 748 29.11 -12.93 7.74
C PRO A 748 29.65 -11.54 7.36
N ILE A 749 29.11 -10.93 6.31
CA ILE A 749 29.28 -9.50 6.04
C ILE A 749 28.54 -8.74 7.14
N ARG A 750 29.26 -7.91 7.90
CA ARG A 750 28.71 -7.25 9.08
C ARG A 750 28.43 -5.78 8.85
N PHE A 751 27.28 -5.33 9.34
CA PHE A 751 26.89 -3.92 9.44
C PHE A 751 26.39 -3.62 10.85
N THR A 752 26.34 -2.34 11.19
CA THR A 752 25.77 -1.88 12.46
C THR A 752 24.67 -0.85 12.25
N HIS A 753 23.71 -0.82 13.17
CA HIS A 753 22.67 0.19 13.27
C HIS A 753 22.66 0.87 14.64
N GLN A 754 22.00 2.01 14.75
CA GLN A 754 21.97 2.84 15.96
C GLN A 754 20.64 2.74 16.73
N GLY A 755 19.72 1.88 16.28
CA GLY A 755 18.40 1.70 16.89
C GLY A 755 18.38 0.76 18.09
N ASP A 756 17.22 0.12 18.31
CA ASP A 756 16.97 -0.77 19.46
C ASP A 756 18.05 -1.86 19.58
N PRO A 757 18.73 -1.99 20.75
CA PRO A 757 19.76 -3.00 20.97
C PRO A 757 19.26 -4.45 20.91
N ASN A 758 17.95 -4.67 20.95
CA ASN A 758 17.35 -6.01 20.83
C ASN A 758 16.98 -6.38 19.38
N GLN A 759 17.29 -5.53 18.40
CA GLN A 759 17.01 -5.80 16.99
C GLN A 759 18.29 -6.17 16.25
N ALA A 760 18.19 -7.19 15.40
CA ALA A 760 19.21 -7.57 14.42
C ALA A 760 18.52 -7.98 13.12
N TYR A 761 19.28 -8.05 12.04
CA TYR A 761 18.85 -8.66 10.79
C TYR A 761 19.89 -9.71 10.38
N ALA A 762 19.43 -10.95 10.20
CA ALA A 762 20.27 -12.04 9.71
C ALA A 762 19.78 -12.52 8.35
N ALA A 763 20.71 -12.77 7.43
CA ALA A 763 20.40 -13.28 6.11
C ALA A 763 21.48 -14.23 5.59
N VAL A 764 21.04 -15.21 4.79
CA VAL A 764 21.92 -16.15 4.07
C VAL A 764 21.54 -16.10 2.59
N GLY A 765 22.53 -16.03 1.71
CA GLY A 765 22.36 -16.07 0.28
C GLY A 765 23.24 -17.17 -0.35
N TRP A 766 22.71 -17.81 -1.38
CA TRP A 766 23.42 -18.78 -2.22
C TRP A 766 23.43 -18.28 -3.64
N THR A 767 24.59 -18.27 -4.27
CA THR A 767 24.73 -17.87 -5.66
C THR A 767 24.01 -18.86 -6.57
N THR A 768 23.26 -18.38 -7.52
CA THR A 768 22.63 -19.15 -8.57
C THR A 768 23.05 -18.62 -9.94
N PHE A 769 22.26 -18.83 -10.97
CA PHE A 769 22.56 -18.39 -12.33
C PHE A 769 21.69 -17.21 -12.79
N GLY A 770 22.19 -16.44 -13.75
CA GLY A 770 21.45 -15.44 -14.52
C GLY A 770 21.37 -15.83 -16.01
N GLY A 771 21.08 -14.82 -16.86
CA GLY A 771 20.96 -14.99 -18.30
C GLY A 771 19.66 -15.63 -18.75
N THR A 772 19.59 -15.99 -20.03
CA THR A 772 18.33 -16.44 -20.69
C THR A 772 18.09 -17.96 -20.61
N GLN A 773 19.08 -18.72 -20.17
CA GLN A 773 19.00 -20.18 -20.03
C GLN A 773 18.34 -20.62 -18.73
N GLY A 774 18.00 -21.92 -18.62
CA GLY A 774 17.52 -22.49 -17.37
C GLY A 774 16.12 -22.04 -16.95
N ARG A 775 15.20 -21.80 -17.90
CA ARG A 775 13.84 -21.34 -17.64
C ARG A 775 13.11 -22.21 -16.61
N ARG A 776 13.14 -23.53 -16.77
CA ARG A 776 12.42 -24.46 -15.90
C ARG A 776 13.07 -24.56 -14.51
N GLU A 777 14.42 -24.58 -14.46
CA GLU A 777 15.15 -24.55 -13.19
C GLU A 777 14.89 -23.26 -12.39
N ARG A 778 14.80 -22.10 -13.07
CA ARG A 778 14.44 -20.82 -12.45
C ARG A 778 13.07 -20.87 -11.76
N ARG A 779 12.08 -21.51 -12.41
CA ARG A 779 10.73 -21.73 -11.83
C ARG A 779 10.76 -22.72 -10.67
N ALA A 780 11.57 -23.77 -10.80
CA ALA A 780 11.78 -24.74 -9.71
C ALA A 780 12.43 -24.10 -8.48
N LEU A 781 13.44 -23.24 -8.67
CA LEU A 781 14.06 -22.48 -7.57
C LEU A 781 13.08 -21.48 -6.94
N SER A 782 12.21 -20.83 -7.73
CA SER A 782 11.16 -19.96 -7.18
C SER A 782 10.20 -20.74 -6.27
N LEU A 783 9.83 -21.97 -6.63
CA LEU A 783 8.99 -22.82 -5.80
C LEU A 783 9.77 -23.35 -4.56
N ALA A 784 11.07 -23.61 -4.72
CA ALA A 784 11.94 -23.97 -3.59
C ALA A 784 12.00 -22.86 -2.53
N ALA A 785 12.00 -21.58 -2.97
CA ALA A 785 11.95 -20.45 -2.04
C ALA A 785 10.64 -20.43 -1.24
N ASN A 786 9.49 -20.71 -1.87
CA ASN A 786 8.21 -20.83 -1.17
C ASN A 786 8.22 -21.96 -0.12
N LEU A 787 8.79 -23.12 -0.48
CA LEU A 787 8.95 -24.25 0.45
C LEU A 787 9.88 -23.89 1.62
N ALA A 788 11.00 -23.23 1.33
CA ALA A 788 11.94 -22.76 2.36
C ALA A 788 11.28 -21.73 3.30
N GLN A 789 10.52 -20.80 2.77
CA GLN A 789 9.77 -19.81 3.55
C GLN A 789 8.73 -20.48 4.46
N ALA A 790 8.00 -21.48 3.96
CA ALA A 790 7.02 -22.23 4.75
C ALA A 790 7.70 -22.95 5.93
N ARG A 791 8.84 -23.63 5.69
CA ARG A 791 9.63 -24.29 6.75
C ARG A 791 10.24 -23.31 7.74
N LEU A 792 10.68 -22.14 7.27
CA LEU A 792 11.18 -21.07 8.16
C LEU A 792 10.06 -20.51 9.04
N LEU A 793 8.87 -20.30 8.49
CA LEU A 793 7.70 -19.88 9.28
C LEU A 793 7.39 -20.90 10.37
N GLU A 794 7.32 -22.19 10.03
CA GLU A 794 7.04 -23.25 11.00
C GLU A 794 8.12 -23.32 12.09
N ARG A 795 9.39 -23.41 11.71
CA ARG A 795 10.48 -23.67 12.68
C ARG A 795 10.91 -22.44 13.46
N LEU A 796 11.06 -21.30 12.81
CA LEU A 796 11.59 -20.09 13.45
C LEU A 796 10.49 -19.26 14.13
N ARG A 797 9.30 -19.16 13.54
CA ARG A 797 8.17 -18.40 14.05
C ARG A 797 7.30 -19.24 14.98
N ASP A 798 6.70 -20.33 14.45
CA ASP A 798 5.65 -21.05 15.16
C ASP A 798 6.19 -21.92 16.32
N LEU A 799 7.39 -22.52 16.20
CA LEU A 799 8.00 -23.35 17.23
C LEU A 799 8.91 -22.58 18.17
N GLU A 800 9.74 -21.67 17.66
CA GLU A 800 10.77 -20.98 18.45
C GLU A 800 10.35 -19.58 18.91
N GLY A 801 9.28 -19.00 18.31
CA GLY A 801 8.86 -17.62 18.60
C GLY A 801 9.96 -16.57 18.38
N ALA A 802 10.94 -16.90 17.53
CA ALA A 802 12.17 -16.13 17.40
C ALA A 802 12.07 -15.00 16.34
N SER A 803 11.08 -15.06 15.46
CA SER A 803 10.83 -14.05 14.43
C SER A 803 9.35 -14.00 14.04
N TYR A 804 8.88 -12.82 13.66
CA TYR A 804 7.51 -12.64 13.16
C TYR A 804 7.37 -13.01 11.67
N SER A 805 8.31 -12.62 10.83
CA SER A 805 8.21 -12.72 9.36
C SER A 805 9.51 -13.15 8.71
N PRO A 806 9.95 -14.40 8.87
CA PRO A 806 11.05 -14.90 8.06
C PRO A 806 10.62 -14.99 6.60
N SER A 807 11.56 -14.74 5.69
CA SER A 807 11.30 -14.74 4.24
C SER A 807 12.35 -15.56 3.51
N ALA A 808 11.95 -16.14 2.38
CA ALA A 808 12.87 -16.71 1.40
C ALA A 808 12.44 -16.31 -0.02
N THR A 809 13.42 -16.05 -0.88
CA THR A 809 13.18 -15.60 -2.26
C THR A 809 14.31 -16.07 -3.17
N VAL A 810 14.06 -16.05 -4.48
CA VAL A 810 15.08 -16.19 -5.50
C VAL A 810 15.03 -14.98 -6.43
N GLN A 811 16.20 -14.45 -6.76
CA GLN A 811 16.33 -13.38 -7.75
C GLN A 811 17.31 -13.80 -8.83
N THR A 812 16.99 -13.46 -10.07
CA THR A 812 17.83 -13.72 -11.23
C THR A 812 17.67 -12.58 -12.22
N SER A 813 18.73 -12.24 -12.97
CA SER A 813 18.65 -11.28 -14.04
C SER A 813 18.74 -11.99 -15.40
N PHE A 814 18.01 -11.49 -16.40
CA PHE A 814 18.21 -11.89 -17.77
C PHE A 814 19.39 -11.13 -18.42
N GLN A 815 19.63 -9.90 -17.97
CA GLN A 815 20.67 -9.00 -18.47
C GLN A 815 22.08 -9.39 -17.98
N PHE A 816 22.18 -9.82 -16.71
CA PHE A 816 23.46 -10.19 -16.09
C PHE A 816 23.59 -11.71 -16.00
N PRO A 817 24.35 -12.37 -16.90
CA PRO A 817 24.37 -13.84 -17.03
C PRO A 817 24.86 -14.57 -15.78
N GLU A 818 25.70 -13.92 -14.96
CA GLU A 818 26.29 -14.51 -13.77
C GLU A 818 25.64 -14.03 -12.47
N TRP A 819 24.52 -13.29 -12.56
CA TRP A 819 23.86 -12.75 -11.38
C TRP A 819 22.51 -13.43 -11.14
N GLY A 820 22.49 -14.15 -10.04
CA GLY A 820 21.31 -14.73 -9.45
C GLY A 820 21.64 -15.29 -8.07
N PHE A 821 20.67 -15.31 -7.19
CA PHE A 821 20.83 -15.87 -5.84
C PHE A 821 19.51 -16.39 -5.28
N PHE A 822 19.62 -17.40 -4.44
CA PHE A 822 18.62 -17.83 -3.50
C PHE A 822 18.89 -17.14 -2.17
N PHE A 823 17.88 -16.67 -1.45
CA PHE A 823 18.07 -15.84 -0.28
C PHE A 823 17.04 -16.16 0.79
N ALA A 824 17.48 -16.23 2.05
CA ALA A 824 16.64 -16.29 3.23
C ALA A 824 17.05 -15.18 4.20
N GLY A 825 16.09 -14.49 4.81
CA GLY A 825 16.36 -13.37 5.73
C GLY A 825 15.26 -13.16 6.76
N SER A 826 15.65 -12.59 7.90
CA SER A 826 14.70 -12.30 8.97
C SER A 826 15.19 -11.21 9.92
N GLU A 827 14.27 -10.39 10.40
CA GLU A 827 14.49 -9.61 11.61
C GLU A 827 14.39 -10.54 12.83
N ILE A 828 15.35 -10.45 13.73
CA ILE A 828 15.49 -11.31 14.90
C ILE A 828 16.12 -10.54 16.06
N ARG A 829 16.16 -11.16 17.24
CA ARG A 829 17.02 -10.68 18.33
C ARG A 829 18.48 -11.07 18.07
N PRO A 830 19.48 -10.26 18.47
CA PRO A 830 20.90 -10.54 18.25
C PRO A 830 21.35 -11.95 18.69
N GLU A 831 20.87 -12.40 19.86
CA GLU A 831 21.20 -13.72 20.43
C GLU A 831 20.58 -14.91 19.67
N ARG A 832 19.67 -14.64 18.73
CA ARG A 832 19.02 -15.65 17.87
C ARG A 832 19.61 -15.74 16.46
N ALA A 833 20.64 -14.95 16.14
CA ALA A 833 21.26 -14.94 14.82
C ALA A 833 21.81 -16.31 14.41
N ASP A 834 22.51 -16.99 15.31
CA ASP A 834 23.08 -18.31 15.04
C ASP A 834 22.01 -19.39 14.84
N LEU A 835 20.88 -19.29 15.55
CA LEU A 835 19.71 -20.14 15.32
C LEU A 835 19.17 -19.97 13.90
N PHE A 836 19.00 -18.72 13.45
CA PHE A 836 18.53 -18.44 12.10
C PHE A 836 19.49 -19.01 11.05
N PHE A 837 20.77 -18.73 11.14
CA PHE A 837 21.77 -19.23 10.20
C PHE A 837 21.76 -20.76 10.11
N ARG A 838 21.68 -21.44 11.25
CA ARG A 838 21.60 -22.88 11.31
C ARG A 838 20.34 -23.41 10.63
N LEU A 839 19.16 -22.89 10.99
CA LEU A 839 17.88 -23.34 10.43
C LEU A 839 17.78 -23.07 8.92
N ALA A 840 18.23 -21.92 8.44
CA ALA A 840 18.20 -21.61 7.00
C ALA A 840 19.06 -22.60 6.19
N ARG A 841 20.26 -22.94 6.67
CA ARG A 841 21.14 -23.93 6.04
C ARG A 841 20.58 -25.35 6.11
N GLU A 842 20.04 -25.76 7.27
CA GLU A 842 19.38 -27.07 7.43
C GLU A 842 18.21 -27.25 6.47
N ILE A 843 17.36 -26.22 6.34
CA ILE A 843 16.19 -26.24 5.42
C ILE A 843 16.64 -26.41 3.97
N VAL A 844 17.66 -25.68 3.53
CA VAL A 844 18.20 -25.81 2.18
C VAL A 844 18.81 -27.19 1.96
N ALA A 845 19.60 -27.71 2.91
CA ALA A 845 20.18 -29.05 2.84
C ALA A 845 19.09 -30.13 2.77
N GLU A 846 18.01 -29.99 3.53
CA GLU A 846 16.87 -30.94 3.47
C GLU A 846 16.15 -30.88 2.12
N LEU A 847 15.93 -29.69 1.56
CA LEU A 847 15.31 -29.51 0.24
C LEU A 847 16.17 -30.09 -0.89
N ALA A 848 17.50 -30.04 -0.76
CA ALA A 848 18.44 -30.68 -1.68
C ALA A 848 18.48 -32.20 -1.55
N ALA A 849 18.34 -32.73 -0.31
CA ALA A 849 18.48 -34.15 -0.02
C ALA A 849 17.27 -34.99 -0.42
N ARG A 850 16.05 -34.46 -0.26
CA ARG A 850 14.80 -35.20 -0.50
C ARG A 850 13.69 -34.30 -1.02
N PRO A 851 12.81 -34.85 -1.91
CA PRO A 851 11.65 -34.11 -2.41
C PRO A 851 10.68 -33.73 -1.26
N ALA A 852 9.91 -32.66 -1.47
CA ALA A 852 8.80 -32.32 -0.57
C ALA A 852 7.76 -33.44 -0.52
N SER A 853 7.13 -33.65 0.64
CA SER A 853 6.02 -34.59 0.78
C SER A 853 4.83 -34.16 -0.12
N ALA A 854 3.91 -35.10 -0.40
CA ALA A 854 2.74 -34.81 -1.24
C ALA A 854 1.88 -33.65 -0.69
N ASP A 855 1.69 -33.60 0.62
CA ASP A 855 0.93 -32.53 1.27
C ASP A 855 1.66 -31.17 1.23
N GLU A 856 2.93 -31.16 1.61
CA GLU A 856 3.76 -29.96 1.54
C GLU A 856 3.86 -29.40 0.10
N TRP A 857 3.96 -30.32 -0.87
CA TRP A 857 3.93 -29.96 -2.29
C TRP A 857 2.64 -29.28 -2.69
N GLN A 858 1.48 -29.85 -2.33
CA GLN A 858 0.18 -29.24 -2.66
C GLN A 858 0.02 -27.87 -2.02
N ARG A 859 0.39 -27.73 -0.76
CA ARG A 859 0.37 -26.44 -0.04
C ARG A 859 1.28 -25.38 -0.67
N ALA A 860 2.37 -25.77 -1.32
CA ALA A 860 3.29 -24.85 -1.99
C ALA A 860 2.86 -24.51 -3.43
N ILE A 861 2.45 -25.51 -4.22
CA ILE A 861 2.19 -25.32 -5.66
C ILE A 861 0.79 -24.76 -5.95
N ASN A 862 -0.25 -25.16 -5.20
CA ASN A 862 -1.61 -24.73 -5.47
C ASN A 862 -1.78 -23.21 -5.40
N PRO A 863 -1.28 -22.50 -4.35
CA PRO A 863 -1.34 -21.04 -4.30
C PRO A 863 -0.58 -20.34 -5.43
N VAL A 864 0.54 -20.93 -5.89
CA VAL A 864 1.32 -20.40 -7.00
C VAL A 864 0.54 -20.49 -8.31
N VAL A 865 -0.02 -21.66 -8.61
CA VAL A 865 -0.80 -21.89 -9.83
C VAL A 865 -2.02 -20.97 -9.87
N THR A 866 -2.82 -20.93 -8.80
CA THR A 866 -4.00 -20.06 -8.71
C THR A 866 -3.62 -18.57 -8.77
N GLY A 867 -2.51 -18.20 -8.15
CA GLY A 867 -1.97 -16.85 -8.23
C GLY A 867 -1.56 -16.44 -9.67
N ILE A 868 -0.97 -17.35 -10.43
CA ILE A 868 -0.64 -17.15 -11.85
C ILE A 868 -1.91 -16.98 -12.68
N GLU A 869 -2.90 -17.87 -12.51
CA GLU A 869 -4.19 -17.79 -13.23
C GLU A 869 -4.90 -16.45 -13.01
N ARG A 870 -4.86 -15.92 -11.78
CA ARG A 870 -5.40 -14.60 -11.45
C ARG A 870 -4.63 -13.47 -12.13
N ARG A 871 -3.28 -13.53 -12.13
CA ARG A 871 -2.42 -12.51 -12.75
C ARG A 871 -2.57 -12.46 -14.26
N LEU A 872 -2.71 -13.60 -14.92
CA LEU A 872 -2.95 -13.68 -16.37
C LEU A 872 -4.24 -12.97 -16.82
N LYS A 873 -5.17 -12.69 -15.89
CA LYS A 873 -6.41 -11.94 -16.12
C LYS A 873 -6.30 -10.46 -15.66
N THR A 874 -5.12 -9.85 -15.78
CA THR A 874 -4.88 -8.43 -15.42
C THR A 874 -4.09 -7.70 -16.49
N ASN A 875 -4.40 -6.42 -16.72
CA ASN A 875 -3.63 -5.56 -17.62
C ASN A 875 -2.19 -5.38 -17.12
N ALA A 876 -2.00 -5.23 -15.80
CA ALA A 876 -0.69 -5.02 -15.19
C ALA A 876 0.28 -6.17 -15.48
N TYR A 877 -0.18 -7.43 -15.41
CA TYR A 877 0.65 -8.57 -15.74
C TYR A 877 1.14 -8.52 -17.18
N TRP A 878 0.22 -8.32 -18.13
CA TRP A 878 0.58 -8.31 -19.55
C TRP A 878 1.43 -7.10 -19.91
N ALA A 879 1.18 -5.93 -19.33
CA ALA A 879 2.00 -4.75 -19.53
C ALA A 879 3.47 -4.99 -19.15
N GLY A 880 3.74 -5.74 -18.06
CA GLY A 880 5.10 -6.13 -17.69
C GLY A 880 5.64 -7.33 -18.46
N ALA A 881 4.81 -8.38 -18.67
CA ALA A 881 5.28 -9.61 -19.35
C ALA A 881 5.63 -9.41 -20.83
N MET A 882 5.06 -8.39 -21.49
CA MET A 882 5.26 -8.07 -22.89
C MET A 882 6.39 -7.09 -23.14
N GLU A 883 7.04 -6.59 -22.10
CA GLU A 883 8.22 -5.73 -22.22
C GLU A 883 9.35 -6.46 -22.96
N ASP A 884 10.03 -5.77 -23.87
CA ASP A 884 11.13 -6.24 -24.72
C ASP A 884 10.80 -7.36 -25.73
N TRP A 885 9.54 -7.72 -25.96
CA TRP A 885 9.19 -8.77 -26.93
C TRP A 885 9.65 -8.46 -28.37
N SER A 886 9.69 -7.19 -28.75
CA SER A 886 10.14 -6.81 -30.09
C SER A 886 11.66 -6.96 -30.31
N ARG A 887 12.42 -6.99 -29.21
CA ARG A 887 13.89 -7.08 -29.19
C ARG A 887 14.39 -8.46 -28.77
N GLU A 888 13.64 -9.12 -27.84
CA GLU A 888 14.00 -10.38 -27.20
C GLU A 888 12.89 -11.44 -27.40
N PRO A 889 12.77 -12.06 -28.61
CA PRO A 889 11.66 -12.96 -28.94
C PRO A 889 11.51 -14.19 -28.02
N TRP A 890 12.59 -14.60 -27.33
CA TRP A 890 12.54 -15.70 -26.35
C TRP A 890 11.64 -15.40 -25.14
N LEU A 891 11.38 -14.12 -24.82
CA LEU A 891 10.45 -13.69 -23.77
C LEU A 891 9.01 -14.07 -24.11
N ILE A 892 8.65 -14.15 -25.38
CA ILE A 892 7.33 -14.63 -25.84
C ILE A 892 7.13 -16.07 -25.38
N GLU A 893 8.14 -16.92 -25.57
CA GLU A 893 8.09 -18.32 -25.12
C GLU A 893 8.07 -18.43 -23.59
N HIS A 894 8.76 -17.53 -22.90
CA HIS A 894 8.73 -17.44 -21.43
C HIS A 894 7.33 -17.13 -20.92
N ALA A 895 6.61 -16.19 -21.52
CA ALA A 895 5.23 -15.87 -21.21
C ALA A 895 4.25 -17.02 -21.57
N ARG A 896 4.42 -17.62 -22.78
CA ARG A 896 3.59 -18.72 -23.27
C ARG A 896 3.57 -19.91 -22.33
N THR A 897 4.71 -20.28 -21.80
CA THR A 897 4.87 -21.47 -20.97
C THR A 897 4.69 -21.21 -19.47
N TYR A 898 4.40 -19.98 -19.06
CA TYR A 898 4.45 -19.58 -17.64
C TYR A 898 3.57 -20.47 -16.75
N LEU A 899 2.29 -20.60 -17.06
CA LEU A 899 1.37 -21.43 -16.28
C LEU A 899 1.63 -22.94 -16.47
N ALA A 900 1.88 -23.35 -17.71
CA ALA A 900 2.08 -24.77 -18.03
C ALA A 900 3.30 -25.38 -17.33
N ASP A 901 4.39 -24.62 -17.26
CA ASP A 901 5.59 -25.08 -16.56
C ASP A 901 5.32 -25.28 -15.06
N TYR A 902 4.68 -24.32 -14.36
CA TYR A 902 4.35 -24.50 -12.94
C TYR A 902 3.41 -25.68 -12.69
N ARG A 903 2.39 -25.88 -13.55
CA ARG A 903 1.48 -27.02 -13.44
C ARG A 903 2.16 -28.39 -13.64
N SER A 904 3.24 -28.42 -14.41
CA SER A 904 3.98 -29.64 -14.74
C SER A 904 5.24 -29.86 -13.92
N LEU A 905 5.63 -28.90 -13.04
CA LEU A 905 6.76 -29.09 -12.14
C LEU A 905 6.52 -30.25 -11.18
N THR A 906 7.58 -30.94 -10.81
CA THR A 906 7.57 -32.06 -9.86
C THR A 906 8.42 -31.75 -8.63
N PRO A 907 8.14 -32.38 -7.48
CA PRO A 907 9.00 -32.26 -6.28
C PRO A 907 10.46 -32.63 -6.53
N GLU A 908 10.70 -33.60 -7.41
CA GLU A 908 12.06 -34.06 -7.76
C GLU A 908 12.81 -33.03 -8.60
N GLU A 909 12.15 -32.30 -9.49
CA GLU A 909 12.80 -31.21 -10.24
C GLU A 909 13.20 -30.07 -9.31
N VAL A 910 12.37 -29.75 -8.31
CA VAL A 910 12.69 -28.74 -7.29
C VAL A 910 13.89 -29.17 -6.44
N ARG A 911 13.86 -30.42 -5.95
CA ARG A 911 15.00 -31.01 -5.23
C ARG A 911 16.29 -30.92 -6.06
N SER A 912 16.23 -31.34 -7.31
CA SER A 912 17.40 -31.36 -8.21
C SER A 912 17.95 -29.95 -8.48
N ALA A 913 17.08 -28.94 -8.64
CA ALA A 913 17.47 -27.55 -8.83
C ALA A 913 18.15 -26.98 -7.58
N VAL A 914 17.62 -27.27 -6.38
CA VAL A 914 18.24 -26.87 -5.12
C VAL A 914 19.59 -27.55 -4.92
N ALA A 915 19.70 -28.87 -5.14
CA ALA A 915 20.94 -29.61 -5.06
C ALA A 915 22.03 -29.03 -5.97
N LYS A 916 21.66 -28.75 -7.24
CA LYS A 916 22.57 -28.22 -8.25
C LYS A 916 23.05 -26.81 -7.99
N TRP A 917 22.15 -25.91 -7.60
CA TRP A 917 22.40 -24.46 -7.63
C TRP A 917 22.52 -23.81 -6.27
N VAL A 918 22.10 -24.48 -5.19
CA VAL A 918 22.05 -23.87 -3.85
C VAL A 918 22.94 -24.62 -2.88
N ALA A 919 22.93 -25.95 -2.87
CA ALA A 919 23.65 -26.74 -1.88
C ALA A 919 25.15 -26.88 -2.17
N ASP A 920 25.59 -26.93 -3.42
CA ASP A 920 26.97 -27.20 -3.83
C ASP A 920 27.88 -25.97 -3.84
N GLU A 921 27.33 -24.76 -4.08
CA GLU A 921 28.11 -23.53 -4.29
C GLU A 921 28.56 -22.84 -2.99
N GLY A 922 28.09 -23.31 -1.82
CA GLY A 922 28.30 -22.64 -0.54
C GLY A 922 27.45 -21.36 -0.40
N ASP A 923 27.46 -20.80 0.80
CA ASP A 923 26.67 -19.62 1.13
C ASP A 923 27.52 -18.40 1.50
N TRP A 924 26.96 -17.23 1.32
CA TRP A 924 27.39 -15.98 1.92
C TRP A 924 26.30 -15.50 2.89
N SER A 925 26.67 -14.71 3.88
CA SER A 925 25.69 -14.25 4.86
C SER A 925 25.90 -12.79 5.24
N ILE A 926 24.82 -12.15 5.72
CA ILE A 926 24.82 -10.78 6.22
C ILE A 926 24.28 -10.79 7.65
N LEU A 927 24.92 -9.99 8.51
CA LEU A 927 24.49 -9.79 9.88
C LEU A 927 24.54 -8.30 10.22
N VAL A 928 23.37 -7.72 10.50
CA VAL A 928 23.25 -6.33 10.97
C VAL A 928 22.98 -6.36 12.48
N LEU A 929 23.84 -5.75 13.25
CA LEU A 929 23.81 -5.74 14.73
C LEU A 929 23.70 -4.31 15.28
N PRO A 930 23.22 -4.14 16.52
CA PRO A 930 23.33 -2.85 17.22
C PRO A 930 24.81 -2.44 17.40
N ALA A 931 25.10 -1.14 17.24
CA ALA A 931 26.48 -0.63 17.36
C ALA A 931 27.16 -0.96 18.71
N LYS A 932 26.40 -1.01 19.81
CA LYS A 932 26.89 -1.35 21.16
C LYS A 932 27.24 -2.85 21.34
N THR A 933 26.68 -3.72 20.54
CA THR A 933 26.88 -5.17 20.59
C THR A 933 28.05 -5.60 19.68
N ALA A 934 28.35 -4.84 18.64
CA ALA A 934 29.45 -5.13 17.72
C ALA A 934 30.86 -5.11 18.42
N ASN A 935 31.01 -4.38 19.52
CA ASN A 935 32.25 -4.27 20.29
C ASN A 935 32.42 -5.35 21.38
N SER A 936 31.45 -6.24 21.60
CA SER A 936 31.45 -7.24 22.65
C SER A 936 31.64 -8.67 22.14
N VAL A 937 31.90 -8.86 20.85
CA VAL A 937 32.05 -10.19 20.20
C VAL A 937 33.44 -10.35 19.54
N ASP A 938 34.47 -9.62 20.01
CA ASP A 938 35.88 -9.88 19.66
C ASP A 938 36.53 -10.82 20.66
#